data_5abad1eb556feaaafddfacedc405beff
#
_entry.id   5abad1eb556feaaafddfacedc405beff
#
_cell.length_a   1.000
_cell.length_b   1.000
_cell.length_c   1.000
_cell.angle_alpha   90.00
_cell.angle_beta   90.00
_cell.angle_gamma   90.00
#
_symmetry.space_group_name_H-M   'P 1'
#
loop_
_entity.id
_entity.type
_entity.pdbx_description
1 polymer ?
#
loop_
_entity_poly.entity_id
_entity_poly.type
_entity_poly.pdbx_seq_one_letter_code
_entity_poly.pdbx_strand_id
1 'polypeptide(L)'
;MSDETTQAGGARSRLFFYNGGFLWQRRLRRILSLAGHDLRLGKPTAEDLVAVWGNAATAHRGRAMAEAQGCALLHVEDAFLRSIHPGRSGEPPLGLLLDRSGLHFDPAQPSDLEKILAEHPLDDSALMRRARRAIARLQDAHLSKYNAYSPDAEPPEPGYVLVIDQARGDASVRASCPHEGTDILRFQEMLYYAQDENPGARIIIKTHPEGHAGHREGYFSQKDAQGKVELWDKPTSPWALLEGAIAVYTVSSQMGFEAILAGHRPRVFGQPFYTGWGLSDDRFPVTRRQRRLTRAQLFAGAMMIYPTWYSPYDDQLCELEEVIDALEADVRVWRQDRAGWIASGMRLWKRPALQGFFGRHRRLRFSDNPKTALRSGRNWMVWAGKADKSRHIGAHRVEDGFLRSRGLGADLVPPLSLVLDRQGIYYDPSEPSDLEDLIAARETLSSEQERRAERLIQRLVRDSLSKYNLGGSVPELPKGHSILVVGQVADDASVRLGSEKITTNAQLLRAARAANPDAVLIYKPHPDVEAGLRDGTVAAEGIADLVVADADPMALLDSVHEVWTMTSLLGFEALLRGVKVTTVGAPFYAGWGLTRDLGPVPVARRRARPSLLGLAHAVLIDYPRYVDPVSGLPCQVELVAERLAEGQIPSRASGNRLLAKAQGLLSTYAHLWR
;
A
#
# COMPACT_ATOMS: atom_id res chain seq x y z
N MET A 1 24.77 10.78 -23.53
CA MET A 1 23.97 11.34 -24.62
C MET A 1 22.62 11.65 -24.01
N SER A 2 22.35 12.91 -23.81
CA SER A 2 21.17 13.49 -23.17
C SER A 2 19.96 13.32 -24.09
N ASP A 3 19.00 12.49 -23.70
CA ASP A 3 17.68 12.49 -24.30
C ASP A 3 16.83 13.56 -23.62
N GLU A 4 16.79 14.71 -24.27
CA GLU A 4 15.75 15.72 -24.08
C GLU A 4 14.42 15.14 -24.54
N THR A 5 13.60 14.68 -23.60
CA THR A 5 12.16 14.47 -23.83
C THR A 5 11.51 15.85 -23.98
N THR A 6 11.57 16.36 -25.17
CA THR A 6 10.84 17.55 -25.62
C THR A 6 9.34 17.27 -25.40
N GLN A 7 8.73 17.91 -24.41
CA GLN A 7 7.29 18.09 -24.35
C GLN A 7 6.87 18.83 -25.62
N ALA A 8 6.29 18.09 -26.58
CA ALA A 8 5.65 18.67 -27.73
C ALA A 8 4.49 19.54 -27.24
N GLY A 9 4.62 20.83 -27.31
CA GLY A 9 3.59 21.83 -27.04
C GLY A 9 2.46 21.78 -28.08
N GLY A 10 1.71 20.67 -28.10
CA GLY A 10 0.45 20.58 -28.84
C GLY A 10 -0.57 21.53 -28.22
N ALA A 11 -1.25 22.32 -29.05
CA ALA A 11 -2.32 23.20 -28.58
C ALA A 11 -3.35 22.38 -27.77
N ARG A 12 -3.61 22.80 -26.53
CA ARG A 12 -4.59 22.11 -25.65
C ARG A 12 -5.96 22.14 -26.32
N SER A 13 -6.65 21.00 -26.37
CA SER A 13 -8.01 20.96 -26.91
C SER A 13 -8.99 21.65 -25.95
N ARG A 14 -9.81 22.56 -26.47
CA ARG A 14 -10.85 23.21 -25.67
C ARG A 14 -11.96 22.21 -25.36
N LEU A 15 -12.27 22.04 -24.08
CA LEU A 15 -13.24 21.08 -23.59
C LEU A 15 -14.37 21.79 -22.83
N PHE A 16 -15.54 21.84 -23.44
CA PHE A 16 -16.71 22.47 -22.85
C PHE A 16 -17.52 21.47 -22.02
N PHE A 17 -18.17 21.93 -20.98
CA PHE A 17 -18.98 21.06 -20.12
C PHE A 17 -20.23 21.78 -19.59
N TYR A 18 -21.30 20.99 -19.33
CA TYR A 18 -22.60 21.47 -18.89
C TYR A 18 -23.11 20.75 -17.65
N ASN A 19 -22.20 20.13 -16.89
CA ASN A 19 -22.44 19.44 -15.64
C ASN A 19 -21.59 20.06 -14.52
N GLY A 20 -22.22 20.42 -13.40
CA GLY A 20 -21.54 21.02 -12.25
C GLY A 20 -20.42 20.19 -11.63
N GLY A 21 -20.43 18.85 -11.81
CA GLY A 21 -19.36 17.97 -11.33
C GLY A 21 -17.98 18.36 -11.85
N PHE A 22 -17.88 18.82 -13.10
CA PHE A 22 -16.64 19.31 -13.69
C PHE A 22 -16.14 20.62 -13.08
N LEU A 23 -16.99 21.39 -12.40
CA LEU A 23 -16.58 22.60 -11.70
C LEU A 23 -15.99 22.30 -10.32
N TRP A 24 -16.63 21.41 -9.58
CA TRP A 24 -16.35 21.23 -8.15
C TRP A 24 -15.26 20.18 -7.86
N GLN A 25 -15.10 19.18 -8.73
CA GLN A 25 -14.14 18.10 -8.52
C GLN A 25 -12.74 18.50 -8.99
N ARG A 26 -11.93 19.02 -8.07
CA ARG A 26 -10.59 19.54 -8.38
C ARG A 26 -9.69 18.50 -9.06
N ARG A 27 -9.66 17.24 -8.59
CA ARG A 27 -8.83 16.20 -9.17
C ARG A 27 -9.28 15.80 -10.57
N LEU A 28 -10.59 15.69 -10.82
CA LEU A 28 -11.14 15.49 -12.15
C LEU A 28 -10.62 16.55 -13.13
N ARG A 29 -10.72 17.81 -12.77
CA ARG A 29 -10.21 18.93 -13.59
C ARG A 29 -8.70 18.83 -13.81
N ARG A 30 -7.96 18.43 -12.76
CA ARG A 30 -6.51 18.30 -12.85
C ARG A 30 -6.12 17.20 -13.84
N ILE A 31 -6.73 16.02 -13.75
CA ILE A 31 -6.48 14.91 -14.68
C ILE A 31 -6.79 15.32 -16.12
N LEU A 32 -7.94 15.95 -16.38
CA LEU A 32 -8.30 16.45 -17.71
C LEU A 32 -7.30 17.49 -18.23
N SER A 33 -6.85 18.40 -17.37
CA SER A 33 -5.83 19.39 -17.74
C SER A 33 -4.48 18.75 -18.09
N LEU A 34 -4.05 17.74 -17.31
CA LEU A 34 -2.82 16.97 -17.57
C LEU A 34 -2.95 16.13 -18.86
N ALA A 35 -4.16 15.65 -19.16
CA ALA A 35 -4.47 14.94 -20.40
C ALA A 35 -4.59 15.86 -21.63
N GLY A 36 -4.22 17.15 -21.51
CA GLY A 36 -4.18 18.09 -22.63
C GLY A 36 -5.49 18.82 -22.91
N HIS A 37 -6.47 18.79 -21.99
CA HIS A 37 -7.75 19.47 -22.14
C HIS A 37 -7.82 20.78 -21.34
N ASP A 38 -8.28 21.86 -22.01
CA ASP A 38 -8.57 23.15 -21.39
C ASP A 38 -10.09 23.27 -21.15
N LEU A 39 -10.50 23.13 -19.88
CA LEU A 39 -11.92 23.14 -19.49
C LEU A 39 -12.50 24.55 -19.56
N ARG A 40 -13.58 24.71 -20.32
CA ARG A 40 -14.26 25.99 -20.55
C ARG A 40 -15.75 25.92 -20.33
N LEU A 41 -16.30 27.07 -19.92
CA LEU A 41 -17.73 27.36 -19.94
C LEU A 41 -18.05 28.20 -21.17
N GLY A 42 -19.26 28.08 -21.71
CA GLY A 42 -19.73 28.88 -22.83
C GLY A 42 -20.20 28.00 -23.98
N LYS A 43 -20.11 28.53 -25.20
CA LYS A 43 -20.60 27.90 -26.42
C LYS A 43 -19.40 27.37 -27.22
N PRO A 44 -19.32 26.04 -27.51
CA PRO A 44 -18.24 25.45 -28.30
C PRO A 44 -18.41 25.78 -29.80
N THR A 45 -17.34 25.57 -30.55
CA THR A 45 -17.32 25.55 -32.02
C THR A 45 -17.19 24.09 -32.51
N ALA A 46 -17.37 23.84 -33.80
CA ALA A 46 -17.28 22.49 -34.36
C ALA A 46 -15.93 21.79 -34.12
N GLU A 47 -14.85 22.54 -33.90
CA GLU A 47 -13.50 22.00 -33.61
C GLU A 47 -13.27 21.66 -32.13
N ASP A 48 -14.22 22.05 -31.26
CA ASP A 48 -14.11 21.85 -29.82
C ASP A 48 -14.66 20.48 -29.39
N LEU A 49 -14.41 20.12 -28.12
CA LEU A 49 -14.97 18.94 -27.50
C LEU A 49 -16.00 19.33 -26.43
N VAL A 50 -17.02 18.50 -26.26
CA VAL A 50 -17.96 18.59 -25.15
C VAL A 50 -17.84 17.39 -24.24
N ALA A 51 -17.49 17.63 -22.97
CA ALA A 51 -17.40 16.59 -21.95
C ALA A 51 -18.79 16.23 -21.42
N VAL A 52 -19.05 14.94 -21.34
CA VAL A 52 -20.24 14.38 -20.69
C VAL A 52 -19.82 13.31 -19.68
N TRP A 53 -20.45 13.31 -18.51
CA TRP A 53 -20.23 12.27 -17.52
C TRP A 53 -21.12 11.07 -17.85
N GLY A 54 -20.54 10.07 -18.51
CA GLY A 54 -21.19 8.84 -18.91
C GLY A 54 -22.62 9.00 -19.40
N ASN A 55 -23.52 8.22 -18.77
CA ASN A 55 -24.98 8.31 -18.95
C ASN A 55 -25.69 8.98 -17.74
N ALA A 56 -25.00 9.89 -17.03
CA ALA A 56 -25.63 10.64 -15.95
C ALA A 56 -26.88 11.41 -16.43
N ALA A 57 -27.82 11.64 -15.50
CA ALA A 57 -29.07 12.34 -15.81
C ALA A 57 -28.88 13.74 -16.44
N THR A 58 -27.73 14.38 -16.22
CA THR A 58 -27.36 15.69 -16.78
C THR A 58 -26.58 15.61 -18.10
N ALA A 59 -26.20 14.42 -18.57
CA ALA A 59 -25.40 14.25 -19.79
C ALA A 59 -26.15 14.71 -21.05
N HIS A 60 -27.49 14.67 -21.05
CA HIS A 60 -28.33 15.16 -22.17
C HIS A 60 -28.02 16.60 -22.55
N ARG A 61 -27.66 17.48 -21.58
CA ARG A 61 -27.33 18.89 -21.83
C ARG A 61 -26.08 19.05 -22.70
N GLY A 62 -25.04 18.28 -22.37
CA GLY A 62 -23.82 18.26 -23.18
C GLY A 62 -24.05 17.66 -24.56
N ARG A 63 -24.81 16.56 -24.64
CA ARG A 63 -25.14 15.92 -25.94
C ARG A 63 -25.92 16.85 -26.85
N ALA A 64 -26.97 17.50 -26.35
CA ALA A 64 -27.75 18.46 -27.12
C ALA A 64 -26.89 19.64 -27.62
N MET A 65 -25.96 20.13 -26.80
CA MET A 65 -25.04 21.19 -27.20
C MET A 65 -24.06 20.72 -28.27
N ALA A 66 -23.49 19.53 -28.13
CA ALA A 66 -22.57 18.95 -29.11
C ALA A 66 -23.27 18.77 -30.46
N GLU A 67 -24.49 18.24 -30.45
CA GLU A 67 -25.30 18.07 -31.66
C GLU A 67 -25.62 19.44 -32.32
N ALA A 68 -26.08 20.41 -31.53
CA ALA A 68 -26.45 21.76 -32.04
C ALA A 68 -25.23 22.52 -32.62
N GLN A 69 -24.02 22.23 -32.20
CA GLN A 69 -22.80 22.89 -32.67
C GLN A 69 -21.92 22.01 -33.60
N GLY A 70 -22.31 20.78 -33.85
CA GLY A 70 -21.57 19.84 -34.68
C GLY A 70 -20.19 19.45 -34.12
N CYS A 71 -20.02 19.50 -32.78
CA CYS A 71 -18.77 19.18 -32.14
C CYS A 71 -18.75 17.75 -31.54
N ALA A 72 -17.56 17.19 -31.37
CA ALA A 72 -17.39 15.84 -30.87
C ALA A 72 -17.62 15.77 -29.33
N LEU A 73 -18.09 14.62 -28.87
CA LEU A 73 -18.22 14.31 -27.45
C LEU A 73 -16.94 13.71 -26.89
N LEU A 74 -16.65 14.00 -25.62
CA LEU A 74 -15.71 13.26 -24.77
C LEU A 74 -16.52 12.67 -23.61
N HIS A 75 -16.66 11.35 -23.63
CA HIS A 75 -17.27 10.61 -22.53
C HIS A 75 -16.25 10.46 -21.42
N VAL A 76 -16.60 10.89 -20.21
CA VAL A 76 -15.74 10.81 -19.03
C VAL A 76 -16.40 9.91 -18.01
N GLU A 77 -15.65 8.93 -17.49
CA GLU A 77 -16.08 8.01 -16.44
C GLU A 77 -14.96 7.74 -15.44
N ASP A 78 -15.32 7.23 -14.25
CA ASP A 78 -14.34 6.73 -13.29
C ASP A 78 -13.59 5.51 -13.85
N ALA A 79 -12.30 5.46 -13.65
CA ALA A 79 -11.49 4.29 -13.99
C ALA A 79 -11.84 3.06 -13.11
N PHE A 80 -11.37 1.88 -13.51
CA PHE A 80 -11.70 0.60 -12.91
C PHE A 80 -11.07 0.37 -11.52
N LEU A 81 -10.03 1.12 -11.14
CA LEU A 81 -9.56 1.31 -9.77
C LEU A 81 -9.84 2.76 -9.38
N ARG A 82 -10.44 3.01 -8.21
CA ARG A 82 -10.88 4.36 -7.91
C ARG A 82 -10.46 4.87 -6.53
N SER A 83 -10.94 4.26 -5.47
CA SER A 83 -10.82 4.80 -4.11
C SER A 83 -11.23 3.76 -3.06
N ILE A 84 -11.24 4.16 -1.80
CA ILE A 84 -11.74 3.31 -0.71
C ILE A 84 -13.26 3.24 -0.76
N HIS A 85 -13.93 4.40 -0.76
CA HIS A 85 -15.39 4.50 -0.82
C HIS A 85 -15.86 4.93 -2.21
N PRO A 86 -17.14 4.69 -2.56
CA PRO A 86 -17.72 5.19 -3.80
C PRO A 86 -17.59 6.71 -3.96
N GLY A 87 -17.53 7.20 -5.21
CA GLY A 87 -17.33 8.62 -5.52
C GLY A 87 -18.36 9.57 -4.90
N ARG A 88 -19.55 9.07 -4.58
CA ARG A 88 -20.58 9.84 -3.86
C ARG A 88 -20.17 10.23 -2.44
N SER A 89 -19.23 9.52 -1.84
CA SER A 89 -18.64 9.88 -0.54
C SER A 89 -17.65 11.05 -0.63
N GLY A 90 -17.43 11.60 -1.84
CA GLY A 90 -16.56 12.75 -2.05
C GLY A 90 -15.07 12.39 -2.26
N GLU A 91 -14.71 11.11 -2.26
CA GLU A 91 -13.33 10.70 -2.52
C GLU A 91 -12.93 10.97 -3.97
N PRO A 92 -11.75 11.56 -4.20
CA PRO A 92 -11.28 11.87 -5.55
C PRO A 92 -10.83 10.60 -6.30
N PRO A 93 -11.04 10.53 -7.63
CA PRO A 93 -10.59 9.40 -8.44
C PRO A 93 -9.06 9.38 -8.58
N LEU A 94 -8.50 8.19 -8.80
CA LEU A 94 -7.09 7.97 -9.16
C LEU A 94 -6.87 7.83 -10.68
N GLY A 95 -7.93 7.86 -11.46
CA GLY A 95 -7.88 7.83 -12.92
C GLY A 95 -9.23 8.05 -13.54
N LEU A 96 -9.25 8.34 -14.83
CA LEU A 96 -10.44 8.56 -15.64
C LEU A 96 -10.40 7.70 -16.91
N LEU A 97 -11.57 7.32 -17.38
CA LEU A 97 -11.78 6.81 -18.72
C LEU A 97 -12.21 7.98 -19.59
N LEU A 98 -11.48 8.24 -20.66
CA LEU A 98 -11.70 9.32 -21.61
C LEU A 98 -11.96 8.69 -22.98
N ASP A 99 -13.23 8.64 -23.41
CA ASP A 99 -13.66 7.92 -24.60
C ASP A 99 -14.32 8.87 -25.60
N ARG A 100 -13.87 8.81 -26.85
CA ARG A 100 -14.39 9.65 -27.93
C ARG A 100 -15.44 8.94 -28.80
N SER A 101 -15.55 7.63 -28.66
CA SER A 101 -16.38 6.80 -29.52
C SER A 101 -17.68 6.38 -28.86
N GLY A 102 -17.63 6.06 -27.55
CA GLY A 102 -18.79 5.57 -26.83
C GLY A 102 -18.56 5.42 -25.34
N LEU A 103 -19.29 4.53 -24.70
CA LEU A 103 -19.13 4.17 -23.31
C LEU A 103 -18.78 2.70 -23.18
N HIS A 104 -17.76 2.37 -22.39
CA HIS A 104 -17.29 0.99 -22.22
C HIS A 104 -18.37 0.00 -21.74
N PHE A 105 -19.43 0.51 -21.11
CA PHE A 105 -20.56 -0.29 -20.62
C PHE A 105 -21.80 -0.26 -21.53
N ASP A 106 -21.79 0.51 -22.61
CA ASP A 106 -22.91 0.61 -23.54
C ASP A 106 -22.62 -0.25 -24.79
N PRO A 107 -23.34 -1.38 -24.98
CA PRO A 107 -23.11 -2.27 -26.10
C PRO A 107 -23.66 -1.75 -27.43
N ALA A 108 -24.44 -0.66 -27.43
CA ALA A 108 -25.08 -0.14 -28.64
C ALA A 108 -24.04 0.36 -29.66
N GLN A 109 -22.93 0.92 -29.19
CA GLN A 109 -21.85 1.43 -30.04
C GLN A 109 -20.48 0.96 -29.53
N PRO A 110 -19.48 0.80 -30.42
CA PRO A 110 -18.13 0.47 -29.98
C PRO A 110 -17.51 1.65 -29.24
N SER A 111 -16.93 1.39 -28.06
CA SER A 111 -16.11 2.33 -27.32
C SER A 111 -14.65 2.28 -27.80
N ASP A 112 -13.84 3.27 -27.38
CA ASP A 112 -12.38 3.23 -27.63
C ASP A 112 -11.74 2.01 -26.94
N LEU A 113 -12.25 1.57 -25.76
CA LEU A 113 -11.82 0.31 -25.15
C LEU A 113 -12.12 -0.88 -26.06
N GLU A 114 -13.31 -0.95 -26.63
CA GLU A 114 -13.67 -2.06 -27.53
C GLU A 114 -12.77 -2.11 -28.76
N LYS A 115 -12.42 -0.95 -29.34
CA LYS A 115 -11.45 -0.85 -30.43
C LYS A 115 -10.05 -1.34 -30.02
N ILE A 116 -9.57 -0.93 -28.84
CA ILE A 116 -8.29 -1.41 -28.30
C ILE A 116 -8.30 -2.94 -28.20
N LEU A 117 -9.36 -3.52 -27.64
CA LEU A 117 -9.46 -4.97 -27.46
C LEU A 117 -9.58 -5.74 -28.79
N ALA A 118 -10.23 -5.14 -29.78
CA ALA A 118 -10.41 -5.74 -31.10
C ALA A 118 -9.14 -5.62 -31.98
N GLU A 119 -8.49 -4.48 -32.00
CA GLU A 119 -7.53 -4.09 -33.03
C GLU A 119 -6.09 -4.00 -32.54
N HIS A 120 -5.84 -3.57 -31.28
CA HIS A 120 -4.48 -3.42 -30.76
C HIS A 120 -3.80 -4.79 -30.66
N PRO A 121 -2.53 -4.96 -31.08
CA PRO A 121 -1.84 -6.26 -31.07
C PRO A 121 -1.88 -6.98 -29.73
N LEU A 122 -1.66 -6.30 -28.62
CA LEU A 122 -1.62 -6.85 -27.26
C LEU A 122 -0.68 -8.06 -27.16
N ASP A 123 0.46 -8.01 -27.84
CA ASP A 123 1.45 -9.08 -27.96
C ASP A 123 2.83 -8.71 -27.42
N ASP A 124 3.03 -7.45 -27.00
CA ASP A 124 4.26 -7.05 -26.35
C ASP A 124 4.51 -7.85 -25.06
N SER A 125 5.65 -8.54 -25.02
CA SER A 125 5.97 -9.45 -23.92
C SER A 125 6.20 -8.72 -22.58
N ALA A 126 6.68 -7.47 -22.62
CA ALA A 126 6.88 -6.65 -21.43
C ALA A 126 5.54 -6.19 -20.88
N LEU A 127 4.63 -5.70 -21.73
CA LEU A 127 3.27 -5.34 -21.36
C LEU A 127 2.52 -6.53 -20.76
N MET A 128 2.62 -7.72 -21.40
CA MET A 128 1.97 -8.93 -20.90
C MET A 128 2.53 -9.40 -19.55
N ARG A 129 3.82 -9.23 -19.32
CA ARG A 129 4.41 -9.49 -17.98
C ARG A 129 3.93 -8.50 -16.93
N ARG A 130 3.89 -7.21 -17.25
CA ARG A 130 3.33 -6.16 -16.38
C ARG A 130 1.87 -6.47 -16.03
N ALA A 131 1.06 -6.81 -17.02
CA ALA A 131 -0.36 -7.17 -16.82
C ALA A 131 -0.53 -8.34 -15.84
N ARG A 132 0.23 -9.44 -16.02
CA ARG A 132 0.16 -10.58 -15.09
C ARG A 132 0.57 -10.22 -13.66
N ARG A 133 1.61 -9.40 -13.50
CA ARG A 133 2.07 -8.90 -12.19
C ARG A 133 1.03 -8.01 -11.52
N ALA A 134 0.45 -7.09 -12.28
CA ALA A 134 -0.59 -6.22 -11.76
C ALA A 134 -1.84 -7.02 -11.33
N ILE A 135 -2.26 -8.04 -12.10
CA ILE A 135 -3.35 -8.95 -11.72
C ILE A 135 -3.03 -9.63 -10.38
N ALA A 136 -1.86 -10.27 -10.26
CA ALA A 136 -1.46 -10.95 -9.04
C ALA A 136 -1.45 -9.98 -7.84
N ARG A 137 -0.90 -8.78 -8.04
CA ARG A 137 -0.84 -7.77 -6.99
C ARG A 137 -2.21 -7.27 -6.54
N LEU A 138 -3.16 -7.09 -7.46
CA LEU A 138 -4.54 -6.72 -7.12
C LEU A 138 -5.22 -7.82 -6.27
N GLN A 139 -4.97 -9.08 -6.60
CA GLN A 139 -5.47 -10.24 -5.85
C GLN A 139 -4.83 -10.30 -4.45
N ASP A 140 -3.51 -10.26 -4.35
CA ASP A 140 -2.76 -10.38 -3.08
C ASP A 140 -3.10 -9.22 -2.11
N ALA A 141 -3.22 -8.00 -2.63
CA ALA A 141 -3.57 -6.81 -1.84
C ALA A 141 -5.09 -6.65 -1.62
N HIS A 142 -5.89 -7.56 -2.20
CA HIS A 142 -7.34 -7.44 -2.20
C HIS A 142 -7.79 -6.04 -2.64
N LEU A 143 -7.43 -5.61 -3.87
CA LEU A 143 -7.82 -4.31 -4.42
C LEU A 143 -8.87 -4.46 -5.52
N SER A 144 -9.90 -3.63 -5.45
CA SER A 144 -11.01 -3.53 -6.39
C SER A 144 -11.33 -2.07 -6.68
N LYS A 145 -12.38 -1.80 -7.43
CA LYS A 145 -12.85 -0.42 -7.71
C LYS A 145 -13.10 0.36 -6.43
N TYR A 146 -13.74 -0.26 -5.43
CA TYR A 146 -14.01 0.28 -4.11
C TYR A 146 -13.49 -0.70 -3.05
N ASN A 147 -12.88 -0.20 -1.99
CA ASN A 147 -12.04 -1.00 -1.09
C ASN A 147 -12.48 -0.94 0.39
N ALA A 148 -13.69 -0.44 0.66
CA ALA A 148 -14.24 -0.33 2.01
C ALA A 148 -14.69 -1.69 2.57
N TYR A 149 -13.82 -2.68 2.58
CA TYR A 149 -14.03 -4.01 3.14
C TYR A 149 -12.80 -4.48 3.93
N SER A 150 -12.98 -5.53 4.74
CA SER A 150 -11.89 -6.14 5.50
C SER A 150 -11.49 -7.46 4.85
N PRO A 151 -10.20 -7.68 4.54
CA PRO A 151 -9.72 -8.99 4.10
C PRO A 151 -9.84 -10.06 5.20
N ASP A 152 -9.86 -9.64 6.48
CA ASP A 152 -10.03 -10.55 7.63
C ASP A 152 -11.50 -10.94 7.87
N ALA A 153 -12.45 -10.40 7.08
CA ALA A 153 -13.85 -10.84 7.17
C ALA A 153 -13.97 -12.24 6.57
N GLU A 154 -14.36 -13.20 7.38
CA GLU A 154 -14.52 -14.60 6.96
C GLU A 154 -15.45 -14.69 5.76
N PRO A 155 -14.99 -15.26 4.62
CA PRO A 155 -15.86 -15.57 3.50
C PRO A 155 -16.81 -16.74 3.86
N PRO A 156 -17.84 -17.00 3.03
CA PRO A 156 -18.61 -18.23 3.15
C PRO A 156 -17.72 -19.46 2.97
N GLU A 157 -18.08 -20.59 3.61
CA GLU A 157 -17.41 -21.87 3.37
C GLU A 157 -17.34 -22.15 1.86
N PRO A 158 -16.16 -22.53 1.31
CA PRO A 158 -15.98 -22.75 -0.13
C PRO A 158 -16.93 -23.79 -0.74
N GLY A 159 -17.10 -23.76 -2.06
CA GLY A 159 -17.95 -24.70 -2.79
C GLY A 159 -19.36 -24.15 -3.11
N TYR A 160 -19.52 -22.84 -3.12
CA TYR A 160 -20.76 -22.16 -3.46
C TYR A 160 -20.74 -21.58 -4.88
N VAL A 161 -21.93 -21.34 -5.41
CA VAL A 161 -22.15 -20.53 -6.62
C VAL A 161 -22.32 -19.07 -6.21
N LEU A 162 -21.56 -18.18 -6.83
CA LEU A 162 -21.61 -16.74 -6.54
C LEU A 162 -22.51 -16.04 -7.58
N VAL A 163 -23.59 -15.43 -7.10
CA VAL A 163 -24.47 -14.54 -7.87
C VAL A 163 -24.22 -13.09 -7.45
N ILE A 164 -23.90 -12.24 -8.41
CA ILE A 164 -23.50 -10.84 -8.14
C ILE A 164 -24.69 -9.93 -8.39
N ASP A 165 -25.18 -9.32 -7.31
CA ASP A 165 -26.24 -8.28 -7.36
C ASP A 165 -25.67 -6.92 -7.77
N GLN A 166 -26.51 -6.04 -8.29
CA GLN A 166 -26.17 -4.68 -8.67
C GLN A 166 -27.23 -3.68 -8.14
N ALA A 167 -26.85 -2.41 -8.09
CA ALA A 167 -27.79 -1.35 -7.69
C ALA A 167 -28.87 -1.14 -8.78
N ARG A 168 -30.13 -1.02 -8.39
CA ARG A 168 -31.22 -0.68 -9.31
C ARG A 168 -30.94 0.65 -10.00
N GLY A 169 -31.21 0.68 -11.32
CA GLY A 169 -30.94 1.85 -12.14
C GLY A 169 -29.47 2.13 -12.41
N ASP A 170 -28.59 1.12 -12.24
CA ASP A 170 -27.22 1.20 -12.72
C ASP A 170 -27.17 1.43 -14.23
N ALA A 171 -26.24 2.30 -14.68
CA ALA A 171 -26.16 2.68 -16.08
C ALA A 171 -25.77 1.49 -17.00
N SER A 172 -24.91 0.61 -16.52
CA SER A 172 -24.47 -0.58 -17.27
C SER A 172 -25.57 -1.63 -17.41
N VAL A 173 -26.42 -1.76 -16.36
CA VAL A 173 -27.60 -2.64 -16.43
C VAL A 173 -28.62 -2.10 -17.43
N ARG A 174 -28.93 -0.79 -17.35
CA ARG A 174 -29.87 -0.14 -18.29
C ARG A 174 -29.39 -0.25 -19.74
N ALA A 175 -28.08 -0.10 -19.97
CA ALA A 175 -27.52 -0.24 -21.31
C ALA A 175 -27.63 -1.68 -21.85
N SER A 176 -27.50 -2.68 -20.98
CA SER A 176 -27.69 -4.10 -21.33
C SER A 176 -29.15 -4.52 -21.40
N CYS A 177 -30.09 -3.75 -20.80
CA CYS A 177 -31.52 -4.05 -20.70
C CYS A 177 -32.32 -2.81 -21.12
N PRO A 178 -32.40 -2.49 -22.43
CA PRO A 178 -32.95 -1.21 -22.90
C PRO A 178 -34.48 -1.05 -22.74
N HIS A 179 -35.22 -2.14 -22.55
CA HIS A 179 -36.66 -2.11 -22.39
C HIS A 179 -37.06 -2.09 -20.91
N GLU A 180 -38.08 -1.33 -20.55
CA GLU A 180 -38.60 -1.21 -19.20
C GLU A 180 -38.97 -2.57 -18.61
N GLY A 181 -38.55 -2.83 -17.37
CA GLY A 181 -38.80 -4.10 -16.64
C GLY A 181 -37.93 -5.29 -17.06
N THR A 182 -37.16 -5.18 -18.15
CA THR A 182 -36.30 -6.28 -18.59
C THR A 182 -35.10 -6.49 -17.68
N ASP A 183 -34.70 -5.46 -16.94
CA ASP A 183 -33.62 -5.54 -15.93
C ASP A 183 -34.00 -6.47 -14.78
N ILE A 184 -35.21 -6.37 -14.22
CA ILE A 184 -35.70 -7.24 -13.14
C ILE A 184 -35.75 -8.70 -13.63
N LEU A 185 -36.34 -8.93 -14.81
CA LEU A 185 -36.43 -10.25 -15.41
C LEU A 185 -35.04 -10.85 -15.66
N ARG A 186 -34.07 -10.04 -16.00
CA ARG A 186 -32.69 -10.46 -16.25
C ARG A 186 -32.00 -10.99 -14.98
N PHE A 187 -32.19 -10.33 -13.83
CA PHE A 187 -31.68 -10.81 -12.57
C PHE A 187 -32.39 -12.08 -12.08
N GLN A 188 -33.71 -12.18 -12.29
CA GLN A 188 -34.47 -13.38 -12.02
C GLN A 188 -34.01 -14.57 -12.90
N GLU A 189 -33.85 -14.33 -14.21
CA GLU A 189 -33.31 -15.32 -15.16
C GLU A 189 -31.92 -15.80 -14.70
N MET A 190 -31.04 -14.87 -14.31
CA MET A 190 -29.69 -15.19 -13.80
C MET A 190 -29.73 -16.10 -12.59
N LEU A 191 -30.59 -15.81 -11.61
CA LEU A 191 -30.72 -16.63 -10.41
C LEU A 191 -31.33 -18.03 -10.75
N TYR A 192 -32.29 -18.08 -11.64
CA TYR A 192 -32.86 -19.34 -12.11
C TYR A 192 -31.78 -20.23 -12.75
N TYR A 193 -30.99 -19.70 -13.68
CA TYR A 193 -29.89 -20.44 -14.30
C TYR A 193 -28.83 -20.86 -13.30
N ALA A 194 -28.50 -20.03 -12.31
CA ALA A 194 -27.58 -20.39 -11.26
C ALA A 194 -28.03 -21.61 -10.46
N GLN A 195 -29.34 -21.73 -10.22
CA GLN A 195 -29.95 -22.88 -9.52
C GLN A 195 -30.04 -24.12 -10.44
N ASP A 196 -30.47 -23.94 -11.67
CA ASP A 196 -30.69 -25.01 -12.63
C ASP A 196 -29.39 -25.69 -13.11
N GLU A 197 -28.37 -24.86 -13.41
CA GLU A 197 -27.06 -25.34 -13.89
C GLU A 197 -26.19 -25.92 -12.73
N ASN A 198 -26.54 -25.67 -11.46
CA ASN A 198 -25.79 -26.16 -10.30
C ASN A 198 -26.72 -26.82 -9.26
N PRO A 199 -27.36 -27.93 -9.62
CA PRO A 199 -28.33 -28.58 -8.75
C PRO A 199 -27.68 -29.06 -7.46
N GLY A 200 -28.25 -28.64 -6.34
CA GLY A 200 -27.75 -29.00 -5.01
C GLY A 200 -26.65 -28.11 -4.45
N ALA A 201 -26.02 -27.22 -5.21
CA ALA A 201 -25.06 -26.27 -4.71
C ALA A 201 -25.72 -25.18 -3.85
N ARG A 202 -24.95 -24.64 -2.92
CA ARG A 202 -25.32 -23.43 -2.14
C ARG A 202 -25.09 -22.21 -3.05
N ILE A 203 -26.03 -21.28 -3.03
CA ILE A 203 -25.93 -20.04 -3.83
C ILE A 203 -25.78 -18.85 -2.89
N ILE A 204 -24.74 -18.11 -3.10
CA ILE A 204 -24.44 -16.88 -2.35
C ILE A 204 -24.72 -15.69 -3.27
N ILE A 205 -25.72 -14.88 -2.90
CA ILE A 205 -26.00 -13.62 -3.59
C ILE A 205 -25.19 -12.50 -2.91
N LYS A 206 -24.14 -12.02 -3.55
CA LYS A 206 -23.38 -10.87 -3.07
C LYS A 206 -24.12 -9.59 -3.33
N THR A 207 -24.64 -8.98 -2.25
CA THR A 207 -25.40 -7.73 -2.33
C THR A 207 -24.48 -6.53 -2.66
N HIS A 208 -25.04 -5.51 -3.34
CA HIS A 208 -24.26 -4.33 -3.71
C HIS A 208 -23.95 -3.46 -2.47
N PRO A 209 -22.71 -2.92 -2.33
CA PRO A 209 -22.33 -2.12 -1.16
C PRO A 209 -23.20 -0.86 -0.91
N GLU A 210 -23.75 -0.25 -1.96
CA GLU A 210 -24.66 0.91 -1.83
C GLU A 210 -26.01 0.53 -1.21
N GLY A 211 -26.41 -0.75 -1.26
CA GLY A 211 -27.62 -1.26 -0.59
C GLY A 211 -27.51 -1.18 0.93
N HIS A 212 -26.33 -1.51 1.50
CA HIS A 212 -26.08 -1.39 2.93
C HIS A 212 -26.04 0.05 3.44
N ALA A 213 -25.56 0.98 2.60
CA ALA A 213 -25.52 2.38 2.92
C ALA A 213 -26.91 3.05 2.83
N GLY A 214 -27.97 2.31 2.46
CA GLY A 214 -29.32 2.85 2.29
C GLY A 214 -29.45 3.80 1.09
N HIS A 215 -28.49 3.80 0.16
CA HIS A 215 -28.47 4.74 -0.97
C HIS A 215 -29.24 4.23 -2.19
N ARG A 216 -29.24 2.91 -2.43
CA ARG A 216 -29.96 2.24 -3.53
C ARG A 216 -30.31 0.81 -3.17
N GLU A 217 -31.48 0.35 -3.57
CA GLU A 217 -31.87 -1.05 -3.47
C GLU A 217 -31.13 -1.88 -4.53
N GLY A 218 -30.86 -3.16 -4.21
CA GLY A 218 -30.42 -4.17 -5.18
C GLY A 218 -31.62 -4.76 -5.92
N TYR A 219 -31.34 -5.71 -6.81
CA TYR A 219 -32.37 -6.48 -7.50
C TYR A 219 -32.88 -7.64 -6.64
N PHE A 220 -32.05 -8.14 -5.73
CA PHE A 220 -32.41 -9.23 -4.81
C PHE A 220 -32.72 -8.71 -3.40
N SER A 221 -33.60 -9.43 -2.72
CA SER A 221 -34.09 -9.12 -1.38
C SER A 221 -34.16 -10.41 -0.54
N GLN A 222 -34.50 -10.28 0.75
CA GLN A 222 -34.67 -11.43 1.63
C GLN A 222 -35.74 -12.44 1.13
N LYS A 223 -36.64 -12.03 0.24
CA LYS A 223 -37.63 -12.91 -0.38
C LYS A 223 -37.00 -13.92 -1.34
N ASP A 224 -35.86 -13.59 -1.89
CA ASP A 224 -35.11 -14.44 -2.84
C ASP A 224 -34.19 -15.42 -2.12
N ALA A 225 -33.92 -15.20 -0.82
CA ALA A 225 -33.13 -16.06 0.04
C ALA A 225 -33.97 -17.25 0.56
N GLN A 226 -34.20 -18.24 -0.29
CA GLN A 226 -34.97 -19.44 0.04
C GLN A 226 -34.16 -20.72 -0.21
N GLY A 227 -34.38 -21.73 0.63
CA GLY A 227 -33.70 -23.03 0.51
C GLY A 227 -32.18 -22.91 0.66
N LYS A 228 -31.43 -23.10 -0.43
CA LYS A 228 -29.97 -23.02 -0.45
C LYS A 228 -29.43 -21.66 -0.95
N VAL A 229 -30.29 -20.68 -1.11
CA VAL A 229 -29.94 -19.32 -1.53
C VAL A 229 -29.80 -18.43 -0.32
N GLU A 230 -28.64 -17.78 -0.16
CA GLU A 230 -28.30 -16.89 0.94
C GLU A 230 -27.89 -15.51 0.42
N LEU A 231 -28.35 -14.45 1.08
CA LEU A 231 -27.83 -13.11 0.84
C LEU A 231 -26.55 -12.90 1.66
N TRP A 232 -25.50 -12.42 0.98
CA TRP A 232 -24.23 -12.09 1.61
C TRP A 232 -24.01 -10.60 1.63
N ASP A 233 -24.27 -10.01 2.78
CA ASP A 233 -24.19 -8.58 3.03
C ASP A 233 -22.93 -8.15 3.77
N LYS A 234 -22.11 -9.10 4.23
CA LYS A 234 -20.86 -8.79 4.93
C LYS A 234 -19.86 -8.06 4.03
N PRO A 235 -19.03 -7.17 4.60
CA PRO A 235 -18.00 -6.42 3.85
C PRO A 235 -16.77 -7.31 3.56
N THR A 236 -16.98 -8.43 2.90
CA THR A 236 -15.96 -9.39 2.49
C THR A 236 -15.31 -8.94 1.18
N SER A 237 -14.02 -9.21 1.06
CA SER A 237 -13.27 -8.93 -0.18
C SER A 237 -13.88 -9.65 -1.39
N PRO A 238 -14.04 -8.97 -2.54
CA PRO A 238 -14.42 -9.62 -3.79
C PRO A 238 -13.52 -10.80 -4.15
N TRP A 239 -12.23 -10.68 -3.94
CA TRP A 239 -11.25 -11.74 -4.24
C TRP A 239 -11.43 -12.97 -3.35
N ALA A 240 -11.66 -12.79 -2.05
CA ALA A 240 -11.95 -13.91 -1.15
C ALA A 240 -13.28 -14.62 -1.49
N LEU A 241 -14.29 -13.86 -1.96
CA LEU A 241 -15.53 -14.46 -2.45
C LEU A 241 -15.33 -15.23 -3.77
N LEU A 242 -14.47 -14.74 -4.65
CA LEU A 242 -14.16 -15.43 -5.90
C LEU A 242 -13.36 -16.71 -5.67
N GLU A 243 -12.43 -16.71 -4.72
CA GLU A 243 -11.60 -17.88 -4.39
C GLU A 243 -12.44 -19.09 -3.95
N GLY A 244 -13.48 -18.86 -3.13
CA GLY A 244 -14.36 -19.92 -2.64
C GLY A 244 -15.47 -20.35 -3.63
N ALA A 245 -15.67 -19.61 -4.72
CA ALA A 245 -16.75 -19.85 -5.66
C ALA A 245 -16.41 -20.95 -6.68
N ILE A 246 -17.36 -21.86 -6.94
CA ILE A 246 -17.27 -22.89 -8.00
C ILE A 246 -17.79 -22.38 -9.36
N ALA A 247 -18.68 -21.41 -9.34
CA ALA A 247 -19.22 -20.74 -10.52
C ALA A 247 -19.61 -19.29 -10.18
N VAL A 248 -19.59 -18.41 -11.17
CA VAL A 248 -19.90 -16.97 -10.98
C VAL A 248 -20.92 -16.52 -12.01
N TYR A 249 -21.98 -15.87 -11.55
CA TYR A 249 -23.09 -15.35 -12.35
C TYR A 249 -23.23 -13.84 -12.16
N THR A 250 -23.33 -13.08 -13.24
CA THR A 250 -23.42 -11.61 -13.20
C THR A 250 -24.21 -11.07 -14.39
N VAL A 251 -24.77 -9.87 -14.25
CA VAL A 251 -25.35 -9.15 -15.40
C VAL A 251 -24.26 -8.30 -16.05
N SER A 252 -23.81 -7.23 -15.41
CA SER A 252 -22.82 -6.33 -16.00
C SER A 252 -21.83 -5.76 -14.98
N SER A 253 -21.76 -6.37 -13.79
CA SER A 253 -20.88 -5.93 -12.71
C SER A 253 -19.41 -6.01 -13.09
N GLN A 254 -18.60 -5.03 -12.65
CA GLN A 254 -17.14 -5.08 -12.75
C GLN A 254 -16.56 -6.32 -12.04
N MET A 255 -17.23 -6.85 -11.02
CA MET A 255 -16.80 -8.08 -10.34
C MET A 255 -16.80 -9.29 -11.29
N GLY A 256 -17.55 -9.27 -12.41
CA GLY A 256 -17.42 -10.25 -13.48
C GLY A 256 -16.08 -10.17 -14.22
N PHE A 257 -15.53 -8.98 -14.41
CA PHE A 257 -14.17 -8.80 -14.90
C PHE A 257 -13.14 -9.32 -13.88
N GLU A 258 -13.30 -9.00 -12.59
CA GLU A 258 -12.46 -9.52 -11.52
C GLU A 258 -12.53 -11.06 -11.42
N ALA A 259 -13.71 -11.66 -11.68
CA ALA A 259 -13.86 -13.11 -11.78
C ALA A 259 -13.01 -13.73 -12.91
N ILE A 260 -12.98 -13.09 -14.09
CA ILE A 260 -12.09 -13.50 -15.18
C ILE A 260 -10.62 -13.43 -14.73
N LEU A 261 -10.23 -12.38 -14.05
CA LEU A 261 -8.86 -12.21 -13.55
C LEU A 261 -8.51 -13.28 -12.50
N ALA A 262 -9.47 -13.67 -11.66
CA ALA A 262 -9.32 -14.74 -10.66
C ALA A 262 -9.28 -16.16 -11.29
N GLY A 263 -9.58 -16.30 -12.58
CA GLY A 263 -9.51 -17.58 -13.28
C GLY A 263 -10.85 -18.22 -13.58
N HIS A 264 -11.95 -17.60 -13.19
CA HIS A 264 -13.29 -18.05 -13.54
C HIS A 264 -13.65 -17.76 -15.00
N ARG A 265 -14.65 -18.45 -15.48
CA ARG A 265 -15.37 -18.16 -16.71
C ARG A 265 -16.82 -17.78 -16.33
N PRO A 266 -17.06 -16.48 -15.98
CA PRO A 266 -18.36 -16.08 -15.44
C PRO A 266 -19.47 -16.26 -16.49
N ARG A 267 -20.65 -16.70 -16.05
CA ARG A 267 -21.89 -16.70 -16.80
C ARG A 267 -22.48 -15.29 -16.80
N VAL A 268 -22.58 -14.65 -17.97
CA VAL A 268 -22.92 -13.22 -18.07
C VAL A 268 -24.26 -13.02 -18.76
N PHE A 269 -25.17 -12.32 -18.08
CA PHE A 269 -26.53 -12.03 -18.53
C PHE A 269 -26.72 -10.61 -19.09
N GLY A 270 -25.66 -9.82 -19.14
CA GLY A 270 -25.59 -8.51 -19.78
C GLY A 270 -24.55 -8.50 -20.91
N GLN A 271 -24.13 -7.28 -21.29
CA GLN A 271 -23.17 -7.07 -22.38
C GLN A 271 -22.05 -6.11 -21.98
N PRO A 272 -21.39 -6.30 -20.81
CA PRO A 272 -20.30 -5.44 -20.38
C PRO A 272 -19.07 -5.54 -21.29
N PHE A 273 -18.07 -4.69 -21.08
CA PHE A 273 -16.87 -4.58 -21.91
C PHE A 273 -16.05 -5.88 -21.98
N TYR A 274 -16.12 -6.74 -20.98
CA TYR A 274 -15.32 -7.96 -20.85
C TYR A 274 -15.97 -9.19 -21.53
N THR A 275 -17.18 -9.08 -22.08
CA THR A 275 -17.87 -10.16 -22.83
C THR A 275 -17.49 -10.17 -24.31
N GLY A 276 -17.65 -11.32 -24.96
CA GLY A 276 -17.38 -11.51 -26.39
C GLY A 276 -15.92 -11.83 -26.73
N TRP A 277 -15.02 -11.93 -25.75
CA TRP A 277 -13.59 -12.17 -25.97
C TRP A 277 -13.16 -13.61 -25.67
N GLY A 278 -14.10 -14.53 -25.45
CA GLY A 278 -13.85 -15.96 -25.18
C GLY A 278 -13.45 -16.29 -23.72
N LEU A 279 -13.56 -15.31 -22.80
CA LEU A 279 -13.20 -15.44 -21.38
C LEU A 279 -14.43 -15.58 -20.46
N SER A 280 -15.62 -15.40 -20.98
CA SER A 280 -16.93 -15.51 -20.31
C SER A 280 -17.85 -16.47 -21.09
N ASP A 281 -18.95 -16.83 -20.46
CA ASP A 281 -20.06 -17.54 -21.07
C ASP A 281 -21.24 -16.55 -21.20
N ASP A 282 -21.45 -16.06 -22.42
CA ASP A 282 -22.28 -14.91 -22.67
C ASP A 282 -23.69 -15.34 -23.13
N ARG A 283 -24.70 -15.04 -22.27
CA ARG A 283 -26.11 -15.29 -22.61
C ARG A 283 -26.55 -14.47 -23.81
N PHE A 284 -26.04 -13.24 -23.94
CA PHE A 284 -26.39 -12.31 -25.01
C PHE A 284 -25.11 -11.76 -25.65
N PRO A 285 -24.50 -12.51 -26.60
CA PRO A 285 -23.22 -12.12 -27.18
C PRO A 285 -23.32 -10.84 -28.03
N VAL A 286 -22.28 -10.02 -27.98
CA VAL A 286 -22.09 -8.87 -28.88
C VAL A 286 -21.41 -9.36 -30.14
N THR A 287 -22.15 -9.45 -31.25
CA THR A 287 -21.72 -10.14 -32.48
C THR A 287 -20.49 -9.56 -33.16
N ARG A 288 -20.17 -8.27 -32.93
CA ARG A 288 -18.98 -7.62 -33.49
C ARG A 288 -17.68 -7.93 -32.69
N ARG A 289 -17.78 -8.49 -31.46
CA ARG A 289 -16.63 -8.90 -30.64
C ARG A 289 -16.26 -10.35 -30.97
N GLN A 290 -15.37 -10.54 -31.92
CA GLN A 290 -15.04 -11.89 -32.45
C GLN A 290 -13.64 -12.36 -32.02
N ARG A 291 -12.76 -11.46 -31.57
CA ARG A 291 -11.40 -11.78 -31.19
C ARG A 291 -11.37 -12.59 -29.87
N ARG A 292 -10.51 -13.61 -29.80
CA ARG A 292 -10.25 -14.32 -28.54
C ARG A 292 -9.03 -13.72 -27.85
N LEU A 293 -9.18 -13.35 -26.59
CA LEU A 293 -8.14 -12.77 -25.77
C LEU A 293 -7.73 -13.71 -24.62
N THR A 294 -6.51 -13.55 -24.15
CA THR A 294 -6.08 -14.05 -22.84
C THR A 294 -6.47 -13.07 -21.74
N ARG A 295 -6.47 -13.53 -20.48
CA ARG A 295 -6.71 -12.65 -19.31
C ARG A 295 -5.76 -11.46 -19.26
N ALA A 296 -4.46 -11.69 -19.56
CA ALA A 296 -3.46 -10.64 -19.58
C ALA A 296 -3.71 -9.59 -20.67
N GLN A 297 -4.19 -10.02 -21.85
CA GLN A 297 -4.54 -9.10 -22.95
C GLN A 297 -5.77 -8.25 -22.61
N LEU A 298 -6.84 -8.88 -22.09
CA LEU A 298 -8.02 -8.16 -21.63
C LEU A 298 -7.66 -7.14 -20.54
N PHE A 299 -6.84 -7.54 -19.57
CA PHE A 299 -6.36 -6.65 -18.51
C PHE A 299 -5.51 -5.50 -19.06
N ALA A 300 -4.56 -5.79 -19.94
CA ALA A 300 -3.68 -4.77 -20.51
C ALA A 300 -4.48 -3.71 -21.28
N GLY A 301 -5.44 -4.12 -22.11
CA GLY A 301 -6.32 -3.19 -22.81
C GLY A 301 -7.16 -2.35 -21.85
N ALA A 302 -7.84 -2.99 -20.90
CA ALA A 302 -8.79 -2.33 -20.01
C ALA A 302 -8.13 -1.49 -18.89
N MET A 303 -6.96 -1.90 -18.39
CA MET A 303 -6.37 -1.31 -17.20
C MET A 303 -5.09 -0.51 -17.47
N MET A 304 -4.33 -0.83 -18.53
CA MET A 304 -3.03 -0.20 -18.78
C MET A 304 -3.07 0.77 -19.97
N ILE A 305 -3.84 0.46 -21.04
CA ILE A 305 -3.85 1.28 -22.25
C ILE A 305 -5.01 2.29 -22.25
N TYR A 306 -6.20 1.86 -21.88
CA TYR A 306 -7.41 2.67 -22.00
C TYR A 306 -7.55 3.78 -20.95
N PRO A 307 -7.26 3.57 -19.64
CA PRO A 307 -7.44 4.61 -18.64
C PRO A 307 -6.34 5.66 -18.65
N THR A 308 -6.70 6.88 -18.24
CA THR A 308 -5.76 7.95 -17.91
C THR A 308 -5.57 7.97 -16.41
N TRP A 309 -4.42 7.48 -15.94
CA TRP A 309 -4.06 7.35 -14.54
C TRP A 309 -3.37 8.59 -13.99
N TYR A 310 -3.46 8.80 -12.67
CA TYR A 310 -2.96 9.97 -11.98
C TYR A 310 -2.23 9.59 -10.68
N SER A 311 -0.98 10.08 -10.55
CA SER A 311 -0.19 9.99 -9.32
C SER A 311 -0.59 11.10 -8.35
N PRO A 312 -1.11 10.75 -7.15
CA PRO A 312 -1.40 11.74 -6.13
C PRO A 312 -0.13 12.25 -5.41
N TYR A 313 1.02 11.62 -5.63
CA TYR A 313 2.30 11.98 -5.03
C TYR A 313 2.99 13.12 -5.76
N ASP A 314 2.98 13.09 -7.09
CA ASP A 314 3.73 14.00 -7.95
C ASP A 314 2.83 14.95 -8.76
N ASP A 315 1.49 14.83 -8.58
CA ASP A 315 0.48 15.63 -9.29
C ASP A 315 0.63 15.58 -10.82
N GLN A 316 0.85 14.38 -11.38
CA GLN A 316 1.06 14.12 -12.80
C GLN A 316 0.32 12.88 -13.28
N LEU A 317 0.28 12.67 -14.61
CA LEU A 317 -0.17 11.40 -15.17
C LEU A 317 0.89 10.33 -14.91
N CYS A 318 0.43 9.09 -14.72
CA CYS A 318 1.30 7.98 -14.35
C CYS A 318 0.83 6.67 -14.98
N GLU A 319 1.58 5.61 -14.75
CA GLU A 319 1.24 4.25 -15.11
C GLU A 319 0.34 3.59 -14.05
N LEU A 320 -0.29 2.47 -14.39
CA LEU A 320 -1.19 1.73 -13.50
C LEU A 320 -0.51 1.30 -12.20
N GLU A 321 0.76 0.91 -12.26
CA GLU A 321 1.52 0.40 -11.11
C GLU A 321 1.63 1.43 -9.98
N GLU A 322 1.81 2.70 -10.31
CA GLU A 322 1.86 3.80 -9.32
C GLU A 322 0.49 4.01 -8.65
N VAL A 323 -0.59 3.82 -9.41
CA VAL A 323 -1.96 3.87 -8.85
C VAL A 323 -2.20 2.70 -7.91
N ILE A 324 -1.73 1.50 -8.25
CA ILE A 324 -1.79 0.33 -7.36
C ILE A 324 -1.00 0.62 -6.09
N ASP A 325 0.20 1.20 -6.18
CA ASP A 325 1.03 1.60 -5.04
C ASP A 325 0.27 2.57 -4.11
N ALA A 326 -0.32 3.60 -4.68
CA ALA A 326 -1.05 4.61 -3.93
C ALA A 326 -2.31 4.04 -3.27
N LEU A 327 -3.07 3.25 -4.00
CA LEU A 327 -4.32 2.66 -3.51
C LEU A 327 -4.05 1.60 -2.43
N GLU A 328 -3.04 0.73 -2.63
CA GLU A 328 -2.64 -0.29 -1.66
C GLU A 328 -2.22 0.35 -0.33
N ALA A 329 -1.39 1.40 -0.38
CA ALA A 329 -0.95 2.12 0.81
C ALA A 329 -2.13 2.77 1.56
N ASP A 330 -3.02 3.47 0.85
CA ASP A 330 -4.18 4.15 1.46
C ASP A 330 -5.20 3.14 2.01
N VAL A 331 -5.46 2.06 1.29
CA VAL A 331 -6.36 0.97 1.72
C VAL A 331 -5.81 0.24 2.95
N ARG A 332 -4.52 -0.05 3.00
CA ARG A 332 -3.86 -0.65 4.18
C ARG A 332 -4.04 0.23 5.42
N VAL A 333 -3.80 1.53 5.29
CA VAL A 333 -3.98 2.49 6.36
C VAL A 333 -5.45 2.57 6.79
N TRP A 334 -6.39 2.62 5.85
CA TRP A 334 -7.82 2.65 6.16
C TRP A 334 -8.26 1.38 6.92
N ARG A 335 -7.86 0.19 6.47
CA ARG A 335 -8.20 -1.09 7.11
C ARG A 335 -7.78 -1.12 8.57
N GLN A 336 -6.61 -0.55 8.89
CA GLN A 336 -6.08 -0.50 10.26
C GLN A 336 -6.68 0.64 11.10
N ASP A 337 -7.01 1.78 10.47
CA ASP A 337 -7.35 3.03 11.18
C ASP A 337 -8.84 3.37 11.21
N ARG A 338 -9.71 2.65 10.48
CA ARG A 338 -11.14 2.97 10.35
C ARG A 338 -11.87 3.13 11.68
N ALA A 339 -11.49 2.38 12.71
CA ALA A 339 -12.02 2.53 14.07
C ALA A 339 -11.49 3.80 14.76
N GLY A 340 -10.40 4.39 14.25
CA GLY A 340 -9.66 5.48 14.88
C GLY A 340 -8.86 5.03 16.09
N TRP A 341 -8.00 5.91 16.61
CA TRP A 341 -7.04 5.62 17.66
C TRP A 341 -7.14 6.56 18.85
N ILE A 342 -6.85 6.03 20.04
CA ILE A 342 -6.43 6.77 21.22
C ILE A 342 -4.93 6.53 21.39
N ALA A 343 -4.13 7.58 21.50
CA ALA A 343 -2.67 7.50 21.65
C ALA A 343 -2.23 8.00 23.01
N SER A 344 -1.54 7.14 23.76
CA SER A 344 -1.03 7.38 25.11
C SER A 344 0.50 7.49 25.10
N GLY A 345 1.09 8.22 26.08
CA GLY A 345 2.54 8.36 26.23
C GLY A 345 3.22 9.22 25.16
N MET A 346 2.47 9.98 24.36
CA MET A 346 2.99 10.72 23.23
C MET A 346 3.45 12.13 23.61
N ARG A 347 4.75 12.40 23.39
CA ARG A 347 5.30 13.77 23.54
C ARG A 347 4.64 14.73 22.55
N LEU A 348 4.46 15.99 22.93
CA LEU A 348 3.77 17.00 22.11
C LEU A 348 4.35 17.14 20.70
N TRP A 349 5.67 17.19 20.57
CA TRP A 349 6.34 17.32 19.27
C TRP A 349 6.13 16.13 18.32
N LYS A 350 5.82 14.92 18.84
CA LYS A 350 5.50 13.74 18.04
C LYS A 350 4.05 13.74 17.51
N ARG A 351 3.15 14.49 18.14
CA ARG A 351 1.71 14.45 17.83
C ARG A 351 1.38 14.82 16.38
N PRO A 352 2.02 15.84 15.76
CA PRO A 352 1.77 16.16 14.35
C PRO A 352 2.12 15.00 13.40
N ALA A 353 3.29 14.37 13.57
CA ALA A 353 3.70 13.22 12.78
C ALA A 353 2.74 12.04 12.97
N LEU A 354 2.39 11.70 14.22
CA LEU A 354 1.42 10.64 14.53
C LEU A 354 0.05 10.92 13.92
N GLN A 355 -0.39 12.19 13.91
CA GLN A 355 -1.64 12.59 13.26
C GLN A 355 -1.56 12.35 11.73
N GLY A 356 -0.41 12.59 11.09
CA GLY A 356 -0.17 12.26 9.67
C GLY A 356 -0.25 10.76 9.40
N PHE A 357 0.37 9.94 10.24
CA PHE A 357 0.41 8.48 10.07
C PHE A 357 -0.93 7.77 10.37
N PHE A 358 -1.65 8.18 11.43
CA PHE A 358 -2.78 7.42 11.98
C PHE A 358 -4.10 8.19 12.02
N GLY A 359 -4.11 9.46 11.65
CA GLY A 359 -5.27 10.32 11.76
C GLY A 359 -5.97 10.66 10.44
N ARG A 360 -5.55 10.08 9.32
CA ARG A 360 -6.07 10.38 7.97
C ARG A 360 -7.57 10.12 7.82
N HIS A 361 -8.02 8.92 8.18
CA HIS A 361 -9.43 8.53 8.05
C HIS A 361 -10.28 8.89 9.26
N ARG A 362 -9.68 8.95 10.45
CA ARG A 362 -10.34 9.38 11.67
C ARG A 362 -9.34 10.02 12.61
N ARG A 363 -9.50 11.34 12.87
CA ARG A 363 -8.58 12.13 13.69
C ARG A 363 -8.16 11.40 14.96
N LEU A 364 -6.84 11.29 15.17
CA LEU A 364 -6.21 10.70 16.35
C LEU A 364 -6.56 11.51 17.60
N ARG A 365 -6.85 10.83 18.71
CA ARG A 365 -7.06 11.45 20.02
C ARG A 365 -5.90 11.09 20.95
N PHE A 366 -5.46 12.03 21.76
CA PHE A 366 -4.37 11.83 22.72
C PHE A 366 -4.94 11.81 24.14
N SER A 367 -4.64 10.75 24.89
CA SER A 367 -5.03 10.61 26.30
C SER A 367 -4.17 9.57 26.98
N ASP A 368 -3.66 9.91 28.18
CA ASP A 368 -2.92 8.98 29.03
C ASP A 368 -3.82 8.21 30.02
N ASN A 369 -5.15 8.45 29.95
CA ASN A 369 -6.12 7.75 30.80
C ASN A 369 -6.61 6.45 30.12
N PRO A 370 -6.27 5.26 30.64
CA PRO A 370 -6.69 3.98 30.07
C PRO A 370 -8.21 3.82 29.97
N LYS A 371 -8.96 4.40 30.91
CA LYS A 371 -10.44 4.34 30.90
C LYS A 371 -11.02 5.05 29.67
N THR A 372 -10.38 6.13 29.21
CA THR A 372 -10.79 6.84 27.98
C THR A 372 -10.59 5.96 26.76
N ALA A 373 -9.48 5.24 26.68
CA ALA A 373 -9.21 4.32 25.57
C ALA A 373 -10.25 3.20 25.52
N LEU A 374 -10.47 2.49 26.64
CA LEU A 374 -11.37 1.36 26.73
C LEU A 374 -12.86 1.70 26.44
N ARG A 375 -13.29 2.92 26.81
CA ARG A 375 -14.69 3.36 26.61
C ARG A 375 -14.97 4.00 25.25
N SER A 376 -13.93 4.32 24.50
CA SER A 376 -14.07 5.15 23.29
C SER A 376 -14.56 4.38 22.06
N GLY A 377 -14.53 3.04 22.08
CA GLY A 377 -14.74 2.20 20.89
C GLY A 377 -13.67 2.39 19.80
N ARG A 378 -12.53 2.99 20.15
CA ARG A 378 -11.37 3.18 19.28
C ARG A 378 -10.27 2.18 19.64
N ASN A 379 -9.39 1.90 18.69
CA ASN A 379 -8.16 1.18 18.98
C ASN A 379 -7.27 2.01 19.90
N TRP A 380 -6.42 1.35 20.66
CA TRP A 380 -5.52 1.99 21.60
C TRP A 380 -4.06 1.76 21.23
N MET A 381 -3.24 2.81 21.26
CA MET A 381 -1.81 2.71 21.02
C MET A 381 -1.01 3.45 22.09
N VAL A 382 0.19 2.98 22.34
CA VAL A 382 1.16 3.57 23.27
C VAL A 382 2.54 3.59 22.62
N TRP A 383 3.35 4.62 22.88
CA TRP A 383 4.76 4.62 22.46
C TRP A 383 5.49 3.48 23.16
N ALA A 384 6.20 2.62 22.39
CA ALA A 384 6.71 1.35 22.90
C ALA A 384 7.61 1.52 24.14
N GLY A 385 8.54 2.51 24.15
CA GLY A 385 9.37 2.82 25.32
C GLY A 385 8.61 3.44 26.52
N LYS A 386 7.29 3.63 26.43
CA LYS A 386 6.40 4.07 27.51
C LYS A 386 5.33 3.03 27.88
N ALA A 387 5.35 1.89 27.19
CA ALA A 387 4.42 0.82 27.47
C ALA A 387 4.69 0.22 28.85
N ASP A 388 3.63 0.07 29.64
CA ASP A 388 3.62 -0.60 30.93
C ASP A 388 2.67 -1.80 30.82
N LYS A 389 3.18 -3.00 31.06
CA LYS A 389 2.46 -4.28 30.84
C LYS A 389 1.16 -4.35 31.65
N SER A 390 1.10 -3.73 32.83
CA SER A 390 -0.07 -3.74 33.70
C SER A 390 -1.13 -2.69 33.32
N ARG A 391 -0.70 -1.54 32.81
CA ARG A 391 -1.57 -0.38 32.53
C ARG A 391 -2.07 -0.32 31.10
N HIS A 392 -1.29 -0.88 30.13
CA HIS A 392 -1.55 -0.78 28.70
C HIS A 392 -1.93 -2.14 28.09
N ILE A 393 -2.70 -2.94 28.84
CA ILE A 393 -3.18 -4.24 28.36
C ILE A 393 -4.04 -4.04 27.11
N GLY A 394 -3.69 -4.72 26.03
CA GLY A 394 -4.37 -4.62 24.73
C GLY A 394 -4.04 -3.35 23.92
N ALA A 395 -3.12 -2.50 24.38
CA ALA A 395 -2.65 -1.39 23.58
C ALA A 395 -1.58 -1.84 22.58
N HIS A 396 -1.71 -1.40 21.33
CA HIS A 396 -0.68 -1.58 20.31
C HIS A 396 0.54 -0.71 20.63
N ARG A 397 1.74 -1.19 20.34
CA ARG A 397 2.98 -0.47 20.53
C ARG A 397 3.38 0.23 19.24
N VAL A 398 3.75 1.51 19.35
CA VAL A 398 4.22 2.32 18.21
C VAL A 398 5.68 2.68 18.44
N GLU A 399 6.49 2.52 17.40
CA GLU A 399 7.90 2.90 17.41
C GLU A 399 8.36 3.38 16.03
N ASP A 400 9.57 3.97 15.96
CA ASP A 400 10.20 4.35 14.71
C ASP A 400 10.46 3.12 13.83
N GLY A 401 10.23 3.24 12.50
CA GLY A 401 10.53 2.21 11.52
C GLY A 401 12.00 2.20 11.08
N PHE A 402 12.30 1.39 10.07
CA PHE A 402 13.67 1.05 9.67
C PHE A 402 14.27 2.00 8.62
N LEU A 403 13.48 2.66 7.79
CA LEU A 403 13.87 3.84 7.00
C LEU A 403 13.22 5.06 7.64
N ARG A 404 13.96 5.76 8.51
CA ARG A 404 13.37 6.73 9.42
C ARG A 404 13.44 8.17 8.94
N SER A 405 14.61 8.63 8.55
CA SER A 405 14.82 10.07 8.28
C SER A 405 16.17 10.35 7.63
N ARG A 406 16.37 11.59 7.23
CA ARG A 406 17.70 12.16 7.00
C ARG A 406 18.09 12.98 8.23
N GLY A 407 18.90 12.39 9.10
CA GLY A 407 19.30 12.97 10.41
C GLY A 407 18.79 12.14 11.59
N LEU A 408 19.37 12.39 12.77
CA LEU A 408 19.13 11.63 14.00
C LEU A 408 17.75 11.92 14.61
N GLY A 409 17.20 10.93 15.31
CA GLY A 409 16.00 11.09 16.10
C GLY A 409 16.16 12.07 17.27
N ALA A 410 17.37 12.18 17.82
CA ALA A 410 17.73 13.16 18.84
C ALA A 410 17.59 14.61 18.34
N ASP A 411 17.74 14.85 17.05
CA ASP A 411 17.50 16.14 16.40
C ASP A 411 16.03 16.49 16.20
N LEU A 412 15.10 15.63 16.64
CA LEU A 412 13.65 15.80 16.52
C LEU A 412 13.15 15.85 15.05
N VAL A 413 13.87 15.20 14.15
CA VAL A 413 13.46 15.06 12.74
C VAL A 413 12.23 14.16 12.67
N PRO A 414 11.15 14.57 11.98
CA PRO A 414 9.97 13.74 11.81
C PRO A 414 10.30 12.39 11.14
N PRO A 415 9.69 11.28 11.59
CA PRO A 415 9.91 9.99 10.96
C PRO A 415 9.21 9.92 9.60
N LEU A 416 9.79 9.15 8.66
CA LEU A 416 9.19 8.75 7.38
C LEU A 416 8.51 7.39 7.47
N SER A 417 8.82 6.63 8.52
CA SER A 417 8.21 5.35 8.81
C SER A 417 7.96 5.15 10.30
N LEU A 418 6.85 4.50 10.61
CA LEU A 418 6.50 4.02 11.94
C LEU A 418 6.05 2.57 11.87
N VAL A 419 6.27 1.83 12.95
CA VAL A 419 5.73 0.48 13.13
C VAL A 419 4.61 0.51 14.16
N LEU A 420 3.66 -0.42 14.00
CA LEU A 420 2.55 -0.63 14.92
C LEU A 420 2.45 -2.13 15.20
N ASP A 421 2.66 -2.54 16.43
CA ASP A 421 2.70 -3.93 16.84
C ASP A 421 1.59 -4.24 17.86
N ARG A 422 0.84 -5.30 17.64
CA ARG A 422 -0.30 -5.70 18.47
C ARG A 422 0.12 -6.57 19.64
N GLN A 423 1.19 -7.36 19.48
CA GLN A 423 1.63 -8.38 20.43
C GLN A 423 2.73 -7.86 21.34
N GLY A 424 3.75 -7.24 20.74
CA GLY A 424 4.93 -6.79 21.47
C GLY A 424 5.59 -5.61 20.77
N ILE A 425 6.89 -5.72 20.54
CA ILE A 425 7.68 -4.79 19.72
C ILE A 425 8.95 -5.50 19.22
N TYR A 426 9.37 -5.22 18.02
CA TYR A 426 10.45 -5.89 17.31
C TYR A 426 11.79 -5.98 18.07
N TYR A 427 12.04 -5.11 18.99
CA TYR A 427 13.31 -5.08 19.76
C TYR A 427 13.24 -5.76 21.15
N ASP A 428 12.07 -6.27 21.54
CA ASP A 428 11.88 -7.02 22.79
C ASP A 428 11.70 -8.52 22.49
N PRO A 429 12.76 -9.33 22.55
CA PRO A 429 12.67 -10.76 22.27
C PRO A 429 12.01 -11.57 23.39
N SER A 430 11.69 -10.97 24.54
CA SER A 430 11.03 -11.67 25.66
C SER A 430 9.56 -11.99 25.37
N GLU A 431 8.93 -11.24 24.46
CA GLU A 431 7.54 -11.43 24.03
C GLU A 431 7.44 -11.68 22.51
N PRO A 432 6.38 -12.30 22.01
CA PRO A 432 6.12 -12.36 20.58
C PRO A 432 5.87 -10.97 20.01
N SER A 433 6.11 -10.80 18.71
CA SER A 433 5.80 -9.56 17.99
C SER A 433 5.12 -9.85 16.65
N ASP A 434 4.35 -8.88 16.14
CA ASP A 434 3.77 -9.00 14.80
C ASP A 434 4.87 -9.17 13.73
N LEU A 435 6.07 -8.64 13.98
CA LEU A 435 7.21 -8.82 13.08
C LEU A 435 7.71 -10.28 13.05
N GLU A 436 7.75 -10.99 14.19
CA GLU A 436 8.12 -12.41 14.20
C GLU A 436 7.15 -13.24 13.35
N ASP A 437 5.84 -12.99 13.45
CA ASP A 437 4.82 -13.65 12.65
C ASP A 437 4.97 -13.34 11.15
N LEU A 438 5.22 -12.08 10.81
CA LEU A 438 5.45 -11.66 9.42
C LEU A 438 6.70 -12.31 8.82
N ILE A 439 7.81 -12.38 9.56
CA ILE A 439 9.03 -13.05 9.11
C ILE A 439 8.76 -14.54 8.89
N ALA A 440 8.06 -15.21 9.80
CA ALA A 440 7.70 -16.61 9.66
C ALA A 440 6.79 -16.85 8.43
N ALA A 441 5.81 -15.99 8.21
CA ALA A 441 4.94 -16.05 7.03
C ALA A 441 5.67 -15.83 5.70
N ARG A 442 6.85 -15.22 5.72
CA ARG A 442 7.71 -14.99 4.54
C ARG A 442 8.80 -16.04 4.36
N GLU A 443 8.69 -17.20 5.01
CA GLU A 443 9.52 -18.37 4.71
C GLU A 443 9.39 -18.78 3.23
N THR A 444 8.18 -18.63 2.68
CA THR A 444 7.90 -18.79 1.25
C THR A 444 7.37 -17.46 0.68
N LEU A 445 7.95 -17.04 -0.42
CA LEU A 445 7.54 -15.87 -1.18
C LEU A 445 6.94 -16.26 -2.54
N SER A 446 5.99 -15.50 -3.03
CA SER A 446 5.63 -15.53 -4.44
C SER A 446 6.76 -14.92 -5.28
N SER A 447 6.85 -15.31 -6.56
CA SER A 447 7.88 -14.75 -7.46
C SER A 447 7.81 -13.21 -7.59
N GLU A 448 6.64 -12.58 -7.36
CA GLU A 448 6.55 -11.13 -7.38
C GLU A 448 7.05 -10.49 -6.09
N GLN A 449 6.78 -11.11 -4.94
CA GLN A 449 7.32 -10.69 -3.65
C GLN A 449 8.84 -10.81 -3.62
N GLU A 450 9.41 -11.91 -4.16
CA GLU A 450 10.86 -12.07 -4.31
C GLU A 450 11.48 -10.93 -5.12
N ARG A 451 10.93 -10.68 -6.33
CA ARG A 451 11.43 -9.61 -7.21
C ARG A 451 11.26 -8.22 -6.59
N ARG A 452 10.19 -7.98 -5.84
CA ARG A 452 9.97 -6.71 -5.14
C ARG A 452 11.03 -6.50 -4.07
N ALA A 453 11.25 -7.50 -3.21
CA ALA A 453 12.26 -7.46 -2.17
C ALA A 453 13.67 -7.29 -2.76
N GLU A 454 14.00 -8.02 -3.82
CA GLU A 454 15.29 -7.94 -4.51
C GLU A 454 15.54 -6.52 -5.06
N ARG A 455 14.58 -5.95 -5.79
CA ARG A 455 14.69 -4.57 -6.33
C ARG A 455 14.84 -3.54 -5.21
N LEU A 456 14.11 -3.72 -4.10
CA LEU A 456 14.22 -2.83 -2.95
C LEU A 456 15.61 -2.91 -2.32
N ILE A 457 16.14 -4.12 -2.08
CA ILE A 457 17.50 -4.30 -1.56
C ILE A 457 18.51 -3.65 -2.50
N GLN A 458 18.44 -3.95 -3.80
CA GLN A 458 19.33 -3.34 -4.80
C GLN A 458 19.28 -1.82 -4.78
N ARG A 459 18.08 -1.23 -4.62
CA ARG A 459 17.90 0.22 -4.50
C ARG A 459 18.57 0.75 -3.24
N LEU A 460 18.30 0.16 -2.07
CA LEU A 460 18.87 0.58 -0.79
C LEU A 460 20.40 0.51 -0.79
N VAL A 461 20.95 -0.58 -1.35
CA VAL A 461 22.41 -0.77 -1.46
C VAL A 461 23.02 0.26 -2.41
N ARG A 462 22.49 0.39 -3.63
CA ARG A 462 23.00 1.31 -4.66
C ARG A 462 22.99 2.75 -4.19
N ASP A 463 21.89 3.18 -3.55
CA ASP A 463 21.71 4.57 -3.12
C ASP A 463 22.25 4.81 -1.70
N SER A 464 22.96 3.83 -1.11
CA SER A 464 23.57 3.85 0.22
C SER A 464 22.60 4.31 1.32
N LEU A 465 21.33 3.86 1.23
CA LEU A 465 20.30 4.24 2.18
C LEU A 465 20.38 3.44 3.48
N SER A 466 20.15 4.14 4.60
CA SER A 466 20.16 3.62 5.96
C SER A 466 19.03 4.21 6.79
N LYS A 467 18.94 3.79 8.05
CA LYS A 467 17.92 4.34 8.97
C LYS A 467 17.98 5.88 9.11
N TYR A 468 19.17 6.45 9.11
CA TYR A 468 19.37 7.88 9.40
C TYR A 468 20.00 8.68 8.26
N ASN A 469 20.60 8.06 7.27
CA ASN A 469 21.17 8.68 6.08
C ASN A 469 22.09 9.89 6.38
N LEU A 470 23.07 9.67 7.27
CA LEU A 470 23.93 10.74 7.79
C LEU A 470 25.07 11.10 6.81
N GLY A 471 25.51 10.14 5.98
CA GLY A 471 26.72 10.29 5.17
C GLY A 471 28.00 10.25 6.02
N GLY A 472 29.14 10.52 5.41
CA GLY A 472 30.45 10.56 6.05
C GLY A 472 31.56 10.10 5.07
N SER A 473 32.81 10.16 5.53
CA SER A 473 33.95 9.63 4.79
C SER A 473 34.35 8.26 5.33
N VAL A 474 34.94 7.41 4.51
CA VAL A 474 35.53 6.14 4.95
C VAL A 474 37.04 6.32 5.00
N PRO A 475 37.69 6.09 6.15
CA PRO A 475 39.15 6.08 6.22
C PRO A 475 39.70 4.84 5.49
N GLU A 476 40.95 4.90 5.08
CA GLU A 476 41.64 3.72 4.56
C GLU A 476 41.71 2.64 5.63
N LEU A 477 41.14 1.47 5.34
CA LEU A 477 41.13 0.35 6.28
C LEU A 477 42.43 -0.47 6.21
N PRO A 478 42.93 -0.95 7.35
CA PRO A 478 44.08 -1.87 7.37
C PRO A 478 43.79 -3.12 6.54
N LYS A 479 44.84 -3.65 5.90
CA LYS A 479 44.75 -4.90 5.13
C LYS A 479 44.52 -6.10 6.05
N GLY A 480 43.69 -7.05 5.63
CA GLY A 480 43.41 -8.28 6.36
C GLY A 480 41.95 -8.59 6.47
N HIS A 481 41.61 -9.64 7.22
CA HIS A 481 40.21 -9.96 7.52
C HIS A 481 39.63 -8.93 8.50
N SER A 482 38.82 -8.03 8.02
CA SER A 482 38.28 -6.92 8.79
C SER A 482 36.88 -7.24 9.38
N ILE A 483 36.72 -6.93 10.65
CA ILE A 483 35.46 -7.10 11.41
C ILE A 483 35.04 -5.76 11.97
N LEU A 484 33.83 -5.32 11.61
CA LEU A 484 33.21 -4.12 12.15
C LEU A 484 32.50 -4.46 13.46
N VAL A 485 32.92 -3.87 14.56
CA VAL A 485 32.27 -3.96 15.86
C VAL A 485 31.41 -2.70 16.08
N VAL A 486 30.09 -2.90 16.17
CA VAL A 486 29.13 -1.81 16.19
C VAL A 486 28.79 -1.41 17.61
N GLY A 487 29.17 -0.19 18.00
CA GLY A 487 28.82 0.43 19.27
C GLY A 487 27.35 0.82 19.34
N GLN A 488 26.74 0.70 20.51
CA GLN A 488 25.38 1.07 20.79
C GLN A 488 25.32 1.97 22.03
N VAL A 489 24.20 2.68 22.19
CA VAL A 489 23.94 3.49 23.38
C VAL A 489 23.68 2.57 24.57
N ALA A 490 24.28 2.86 25.73
CA ALA A 490 24.24 1.96 26.89
C ALA A 490 22.84 1.74 27.47
N ASP A 491 21.97 2.76 27.41
CA ASP A 491 20.58 2.71 27.88
C ASP A 491 19.55 2.42 26.76
N ASP A 492 19.98 1.92 25.59
CA ASP A 492 19.08 1.54 24.51
C ASP A 492 18.16 0.40 24.94
N ALA A 493 16.86 0.54 24.63
CA ALA A 493 15.86 -0.47 24.97
C ALA A 493 16.17 -1.82 24.33
N SER A 494 16.70 -1.83 23.10
CA SER A 494 17.05 -3.07 22.40
C SER A 494 18.21 -3.80 23.08
N VAL A 495 19.20 -3.09 23.62
CA VAL A 495 20.30 -3.68 24.38
C VAL A 495 19.80 -4.22 25.72
N ARG A 496 19.03 -3.42 26.47
CA ARG A 496 18.50 -3.82 27.79
C ARG A 496 17.58 -5.03 27.75
N LEU A 497 16.80 -5.18 26.69
CA LEU A 497 15.81 -6.26 26.55
C LEU A 497 16.35 -7.44 25.75
N GLY A 498 17.24 -7.19 24.79
CA GLY A 498 17.74 -8.17 23.86
C GLY A 498 19.13 -8.73 24.20
N SER A 499 19.78 -8.28 25.29
CA SER A 499 21.11 -8.75 25.68
C SER A 499 21.13 -9.24 27.13
N GLU A 500 21.83 -10.35 27.41
CA GLU A 500 21.93 -10.92 28.75
C GLU A 500 23.40 -10.90 29.29
N LYS A 501 24.31 -11.51 28.57
CA LYS A 501 25.71 -11.70 29.01
C LYS A 501 26.62 -10.55 28.57
N ILE A 502 26.41 -10.04 27.36
CA ILE A 502 27.17 -8.94 26.75
C ILE A 502 26.23 -7.76 26.58
N THR A 503 26.33 -6.80 27.49
CA THR A 503 25.43 -5.63 27.59
C THR A 503 26.12 -4.29 27.41
N THR A 504 27.48 -4.32 27.25
CA THR A 504 28.28 -3.11 27.07
C THR A 504 29.17 -3.21 25.82
N ASN A 505 29.48 -2.05 25.25
CA ASN A 505 30.37 -1.97 24.07
C ASN A 505 31.77 -2.55 24.37
N ALA A 506 32.29 -2.36 25.60
CA ALA A 506 33.58 -2.93 26.01
C ALA A 506 33.55 -4.46 26.07
N GLN A 507 32.46 -5.05 26.55
CA GLN A 507 32.28 -6.51 26.54
C GLN A 507 32.18 -7.05 25.13
N LEU A 508 31.44 -6.36 24.24
CA LEU A 508 31.31 -6.73 22.82
C LEU A 508 32.69 -6.73 22.13
N LEU A 509 33.48 -5.68 22.29
CA LEU A 509 34.84 -5.57 21.73
C LEU A 509 35.75 -6.71 22.20
N ARG A 510 35.76 -6.99 23.52
CA ARG A 510 36.54 -8.09 24.07
C ARG A 510 36.13 -9.47 23.55
N ALA A 511 34.82 -9.69 23.41
CA ALA A 511 34.27 -10.92 22.86
C ALA A 511 34.62 -11.08 21.37
N ALA A 512 34.54 -10.03 20.59
CA ALA A 512 34.97 -10.05 19.19
C ALA A 512 36.46 -10.33 19.05
N ARG A 513 37.34 -9.71 19.85
CA ARG A 513 38.78 -9.94 19.85
C ARG A 513 39.13 -11.37 20.29
N ALA A 514 38.50 -11.86 21.37
CA ALA A 514 38.75 -13.21 21.87
C ALA A 514 38.36 -14.30 20.84
N ALA A 515 37.29 -14.08 20.09
CA ALA A 515 36.82 -15.00 19.06
C ALA A 515 37.64 -14.90 17.74
N ASN A 516 38.28 -13.75 17.50
CA ASN A 516 38.98 -13.43 16.25
C ASN A 516 40.35 -12.76 16.55
N PRO A 517 41.33 -13.47 17.11
CA PRO A 517 42.58 -12.87 17.57
C PRO A 517 43.41 -12.21 16.47
N ASP A 518 43.37 -12.76 15.25
CA ASP A 518 44.17 -12.32 14.09
C ASP A 518 43.41 -11.34 13.17
N ALA A 519 42.12 -11.05 13.43
CA ALA A 519 41.34 -10.17 12.59
C ALA A 519 41.60 -8.68 12.90
N VAL A 520 41.44 -7.84 11.89
CA VAL A 520 41.46 -6.39 12.05
C VAL A 520 40.11 -5.95 12.62
N LEU A 521 40.07 -5.57 13.89
CA LEU A 521 38.88 -5.08 14.53
C LEU A 521 38.71 -3.55 14.34
N ILE A 522 37.63 -3.18 13.68
CA ILE A 522 37.24 -1.78 13.44
C ILE A 522 36.08 -1.46 14.36
N TYR A 523 36.23 -0.51 15.27
CA TYR A 523 35.17 -0.08 16.18
C TYR A 523 34.48 1.17 15.66
N LYS A 524 33.17 1.11 15.45
CA LYS A 524 32.34 2.28 15.15
C LYS A 524 31.46 2.60 16.36
N PRO A 525 31.73 3.71 17.09
CA PRO A 525 30.86 4.19 18.15
C PRO A 525 29.48 4.60 17.60
N HIS A 526 28.49 4.67 18.48
CA HIS A 526 27.16 5.18 18.11
C HIS A 526 27.21 6.71 17.93
N PRO A 527 26.57 7.28 16.91
CA PRO A 527 26.60 8.73 16.65
C PRO A 527 26.14 9.60 17.83
N ASP A 528 25.13 9.18 18.59
CA ASP A 528 24.66 9.91 19.78
C ASP A 528 25.70 9.89 20.95
N VAL A 529 26.52 8.84 21.01
CA VAL A 529 27.61 8.73 22.00
C VAL A 529 28.79 9.61 21.59
N GLU A 530 29.14 9.64 20.31
CA GLU A 530 30.16 10.51 19.74
C GLU A 530 29.84 12.01 19.97
N ALA A 531 28.57 12.35 19.73
CA ALA A 531 28.08 13.71 19.95
C ALA A 531 27.95 14.09 21.44
N GLY A 532 28.29 13.19 22.36
CA GLY A 532 28.16 13.42 23.82
C GLY A 532 26.72 13.56 24.31
N LEU A 533 25.75 13.10 23.49
CA LEU A 533 24.32 13.21 23.78
C LEU A 533 23.82 12.08 24.69
N ARG A 534 24.53 10.94 24.69
CA ARG A 534 24.16 9.71 25.43
C ARG A 534 25.40 8.94 25.92
N ASP A 535 25.18 8.07 26.92
CA ASP A 535 26.24 7.25 27.52
C ASP A 535 26.58 6.03 26.63
N GLY A 536 27.81 5.57 26.64
CA GLY A 536 28.29 4.41 25.89
C GLY A 536 29.74 4.51 25.42
N THR A 537 30.46 5.52 25.87
CA THR A 537 31.89 5.72 25.59
C THR A 537 32.71 4.54 26.08
N VAL A 538 33.67 4.08 25.26
CA VAL A 538 34.59 2.96 25.56
C VAL A 538 36.02 3.38 25.24
N ALA A 539 36.93 3.07 26.13
CA ALA A 539 38.36 3.05 25.81
C ALA A 539 38.63 1.82 24.92
N ALA A 540 38.55 2.02 23.62
CA ALA A 540 38.74 0.96 22.61
C ALA A 540 40.23 0.70 22.30
N GLU A 541 41.15 1.59 22.79
CA GLU A 541 42.55 1.52 22.63
C GLU A 541 43.13 0.18 23.22
N GLY A 542 43.94 -0.52 22.42
CA GLY A 542 44.51 -1.80 22.79
C GLY A 542 43.56 -3.01 22.59
N ILE A 543 42.31 -2.82 22.17
CA ILE A 543 41.38 -3.89 21.82
C ILE A 543 40.97 -3.79 20.36
N ALA A 544 40.57 -2.64 19.86
CA ALA A 544 40.31 -2.37 18.45
C ALA A 544 41.62 -1.89 17.78
N ASP A 545 41.80 -2.30 16.51
CA ASP A 545 42.91 -1.84 15.70
C ASP A 545 42.67 -0.48 15.08
N LEU A 546 41.38 -0.12 14.88
CA LEU A 546 40.96 1.14 14.35
C LEU A 546 39.63 1.58 14.99
N VAL A 547 39.52 2.85 15.36
CA VAL A 547 38.26 3.49 15.79
C VAL A 547 37.84 4.49 14.73
N VAL A 548 36.63 4.30 14.19
CA VAL A 548 36.07 5.16 13.12
C VAL A 548 34.85 5.89 13.63
N ALA A 549 35.01 7.16 13.99
CA ALA A 549 33.93 8.00 14.48
C ALA A 549 33.02 8.45 13.30
N ASP A 550 33.33 9.51 12.63
CA ASP A 550 32.52 10.16 11.60
C ASP A 550 32.38 9.40 10.25
N ALA A 551 32.56 8.07 10.27
CA ALA A 551 32.49 7.28 9.04
C ALA A 551 31.04 6.98 8.61
N ASP A 552 30.81 7.02 7.29
CA ASP A 552 29.57 6.52 6.69
C ASP A 552 29.41 5.02 6.98
N PRO A 553 28.39 4.61 7.75
CA PRO A 553 28.21 3.22 8.09
C PRO A 553 27.96 2.34 6.86
N MET A 554 27.33 2.84 5.80
CA MET A 554 27.05 2.05 4.59
C MET A 554 28.34 1.76 3.81
N ALA A 555 29.18 2.76 3.63
CA ALA A 555 30.46 2.59 2.98
C ALA A 555 31.45 1.72 3.81
N LEU A 556 31.35 1.75 5.15
CA LEU A 556 32.07 0.81 6.00
C LEU A 556 31.60 -0.64 5.79
N LEU A 557 30.29 -0.88 5.70
CA LEU A 557 29.75 -2.21 5.43
C LEU A 557 30.24 -2.77 4.10
N ASP A 558 30.38 -1.94 3.07
CA ASP A 558 30.91 -2.35 1.77
C ASP A 558 32.40 -2.71 1.80
N SER A 559 33.11 -2.36 2.90
CA SER A 559 34.57 -2.50 3.04
C SER A 559 35.00 -3.56 4.06
N VAL A 560 34.05 -4.18 4.79
CA VAL A 560 34.36 -5.17 5.84
C VAL A 560 33.83 -6.56 5.49
N HIS A 561 34.41 -7.59 6.12
CA HIS A 561 34.06 -8.98 5.86
C HIS A 561 32.98 -9.51 6.79
N GLU A 562 32.90 -8.96 8.01
CA GLU A 562 31.98 -9.41 9.05
C GLU A 562 31.58 -8.24 9.95
N VAL A 563 30.38 -8.32 10.53
CA VAL A 563 29.86 -7.38 11.53
C VAL A 563 29.58 -8.12 12.84
N TRP A 564 30.05 -7.57 13.96
CA TRP A 564 29.69 -8.00 15.31
C TRP A 564 28.85 -6.94 16.02
N THR A 565 27.73 -7.36 16.56
CA THR A 565 26.81 -6.44 17.24
C THR A 565 26.02 -7.11 18.35
N MET A 566 25.53 -6.31 19.32
CA MET A 566 24.53 -6.79 20.26
C MET A 566 23.17 -6.88 19.58
N THR A 567 22.53 -5.74 19.29
CA THR A 567 21.17 -5.68 18.75
C THR A 567 20.99 -4.59 17.70
N SER A 568 22.08 -4.00 17.20
CA SER A 568 22.01 -2.85 16.29
C SER A 568 21.32 -3.18 14.96
N LEU A 569 20.56 -2.23 14.45
CA LEU A 569 19.97 -2.31 13.11
C LEU A 569 21.04 -2.41 12.01
N LEU A 570 22.24 -1.90 12.25
CA LEU A 570 23.34 -1.99 11.28
C LEU A 570 23.70 -3.45 10.93
N GLY A 571 23.41 -4.41 11.83
CA GLY A 571 23.52 -5.85 11.50
C GLY A 571 22.52 -6.27 10.44
N PHE A 572 21.29 -5.76 10.45
CA PHE A 572 20.33 -6.01 9.39
C PHE A 572 20.76 -5.34 8.07
N GLU A 573 21.24 -4.10 8.12
CA GLU A 573 21.77 -3.38 6.96
C GLU A 573 23.00 -4.08 6.35
N ALA A 574 23.81 -4.75 7.18
CA ALA A 574 24.93 -5.63 6.76
C ALA A 574 24.43 -6.88 6.02
N LEU A 575 23.38 -7.55 6.52
CA LEU A 575 22.77 -8.69 5.84
C LEU A 575 22.27 -8.32 4.44
N LEU A 576 21.65 -7.14 4.29
CA LEU A 576 21.17 -6.67 2.97
C LEU A 576 22.31 -6.46 1.96
N ARG A 577 23.54 -6.27 2.43
CA ARG A 577 24.77 -6.12 1.63
C ARG A 577 25.55 -7.43 1.46
N GLY A 578 25.04 -8.54 2.01
CA GLY A 578 25.70 -9.85 1.95
C GLY A 578 26.89 -9.99 2.92
N VAL A 579 27.05 -9.06 3.86
CA VAL A 579 28.10 -9.12 4.89
C VAL A 579 27.68 -10.11 5.98
N LYS A 580 28.62 -10.95 6.44
CA LYS A 580 28.37 -11.89 7.54
C LYS A 580 28.09 -11.14 8.84
N VAL A 581 27.14 -11.63 9.62
CA VAL A 581 26.74 -10.98 10.88
C VAL A 581 26.77 -11.97 12.03
N THR A 582 27.51 -11.61 13.09
CA THR A 582 27.51 -12.31 14.38
C THR A 582 26.78 -11.45 15.40
N THR A 583 25.74 -11.98 16.06
CA THR A 583 24.99 -11.32 17.11
C THR A 583 25.30 -11.90 18.48
N VAL A 584 25.53 -11.06 19.47
CA VAL A 584 25.72 -11.48 20.87
C VAL A 584 24.50 -11.16 21.73
N GLY A 585 23.50 -10.47 21.18
CA GLY A 585 22.15 -10.29 21.69
C GLY A 585 21.14 -11.00 20.78
N ALA A 586 19.86 -10.67 20.94
CA ALA A 586 18.75 -11.25 20.23
C ALA A 586 17.96 -10.18 19.39
N PRO A 587 18.56 -9.52 18.40
CA PRO A 587 17.81 -8.61 17.54
C PRO A 587 16.73 -9.35 16.73
N PHE A 588 15.82 -8.59 16.11
CA PHE A 588 14.70 -9.18 15.37
C PHE A 588 15.14 -10.06 14.18
N TYR A 589 16.31 -9.81 13.61
CA TYR A 589 16.86 -10.54 12.46
C TYR A 589 17.71 -11.77 12.85
N ALA A 590 17.95 -12.00 14.17
CA ALA A 590 18.67 -13.17 14.67
C ALA A 590 17.71 -14.37 14.87
N GLY A 591 18.25 -15.61 14.78
CA GLY A 591 17.51 -16.85 14.99
C GLY A 591 16.81 -17.45 13.79
N TRP A 592 16.93 -16.82 12.62
CA TRP A 592 16.29 -17.29 11.39
C TRP A 592 17.24 -18.05 10.46
N GLY A 593 18.48 -18.27 10.88
CA GLY A 593 19.53 -18.98 10.09
C GLY A 593 20.33 -18.09 9.15
N LEU A 594 20.16 -16.76 9.20
CA LEU A 594 20.87 -15.78 8.39
C LEU A 594 22.07 -15.16 9.11
N THR A 595 22.17 -15.35 10.42
CA THR A 595 23.20 -14.81 11.31
C THR A 595 23.88 -15.92 12.10
N ARG A 596 25.09 -15.64 12.62
CA ARG A 596 25.72 -16.44 13.66
C ARG A 596 25.26 -15.91 15.02
N ASP A 597 24.42 -16.67 15.71
CA ASP A 597 23.76 -16.23 16.94
C ASP A 597 24.50 -16.78 18.17
N LEU A 598 25.06 -15.88 18.97
CA LEU A 598 25.72 -16.19 20.25
C LEU A 598 24.89 -15.66 21.44
N GLY A 599 23.82 -14.94 21.18
CA GLY A 599 22.93 -14.34 22.15
C GLY A 599 21.70 -15.19 22.50
N PRO A 600 20.82 -14.69 23.39
CA PRO A 600 19.65 -15.42 23.92
C PRO A 600 18.46 -15.38 22.93
N VAL A 601 18.62 -15.96 21.76
CA VAL A 601 17.60 -15.96 20.72
C VAL A 601 16.40 -16.82 21.12
N PRO A 602 15.14 -16.37 20.91
CA PRO A 602 13.96 -17.15 21.27
C PRO A 602 13.67 -18.25 20.23
N VAL A 603 14.50 -19.29 20.20
CA VAL A 603 14.46 -20.41 19.23
C VAL A 603 13.12 -21.15 19.17
N ALA A 604 12.35 -21.13 20.26
CA ALA A 604 11.03 -21.76 20.30
C ALA A 604 10.01 -21.06 19.37
N ARG A 605 10.14 -19.77 19.14
CA ARG A 605 9.30 -18.96 18.26
C ARG A 605 9.89 -18.78 16.86
N ARG A 606 11.22 -18.62 16.73
CA ARG A 606 11.92 -18.35 15.45
C ARG A 606 12.36 -19.66 14.78
N ARG A 607 11.38 -20.48 14.38
CA ARG A 607 11.61 -21.79 13.76
C ARG A 607 11.69 -21.75 12.24
N ALA A 608 11.02 -20.82 11.61
CA ALA A 608 11.04 -20.62 10.16
C ALA A 608 12.46 -20.29 9.66
N ARG A 609 12.72 -20.58 8.40
CA ARG A 609 14.01 -20.30 7.74
C ARG A 609 13.81 -19.49 6.48
N PRO A 610 13.36 -18.22 6.61
CA PRO A 610 13.19 -17.35 5.47
C PRO A 610 14.52 -17.10 4.76
N SER A 611 14.44 -16.85 3.46
CA SER A 611 15.55 -16.27 2.72
C SER A 611 15.81 -14.82 3.17
N LEU A 612 16.93 -14.23 2.74
CA LEU A 612 17.20 -12.81 2.95
C LEU A 612 16.08 -11.94 2.32
N LEU A 613 15.55 -12.36 1.17
CA LEU A 613 14.43 -11.67 0.52
C LEU A 613 13.16 -11.72 1.37
N GLY A 614 12.88 -12.87 2.00
CA GLY A 614 11.75 -13.03 2.93
C GLY A 614 11.89 -12.16 4.16
N LEU A 615 13.07 -12.14 4.78
CA LEU A 615 13.37 -11.25 5.91
C LEU A 615 13.19 -9.77 5.51
N ALA A 616 13.77 -9.35 4.39
CA ALA A 616 13.70 -7.97 3.92
C ALA A 616 12.24 -7.57 3.57
N HIS A 617 11.46 -8.46 2.97
CA HIS A 617 10.05 -8.21 2.66
C HIS A 617 9.24 -7.96 3.94
N ALA A 618 9.37 -8.85 4.94
CA ALA A 618 8.68 -8.69 6.22
C ALA A 618 9.06 -7.39 6.93
N VAL A 619 10.37 -7.11 7.01
CA VAL A 619 10.92 -5.98 7.77
C VAL A 619 10.66 -4.63 7.11
N LEU A 620 10.77 -4.53 5.80
CA LEU A 620 10.72 -3.24 5.08
C LEU A 620 9.39 -2.98 4.39
N ILE A 621 8.67 -4.02 3.97
CA ILE A 621 7.43 -3.86 3.19
C ILE A 621 6.20 -4.12 4.05
N ASP A 622 6.17 -5.25 4.78
CA ASP A 622 4.95 -5.66 5.49
C ASP A 622 4.75 -4.94 6.83
N TYR A 623 5.81 -4.80 7.63
CA TYR A 623 5.70 -4.34 9.01
C TYR A 623 5.55 -2.82 9.14
N PRO A 624 6.40 -1.95 8.52
CA PRO A 624 6.30 -0.51 8.69
C PRO A 624 5.17 0.11 7.88
N ARG A 625 4.74 1.29 8.34
CA ARG A 625 3.97 2.26 7.55
C ARG A 625 4.88 3.37 7.12
N TYR A 626 4.62 3.89 5.93
CA TYR A 626 5.36 4.99 5.34
C TYR A 626 4.43 6.15 4.98
N VAL A 627 4.98 7.35 5.04
CA VAL A 627 4.31 8.58 4.60
C VAL A 627 5.27 9.34 3.69
N ASP A 628 4.80 9.67 2.49
CA ASP A 628 5.56 10.51 1.57
C ASP A 628 5.77 11.91 2.17
N PRO A 629 7.02 12.35 2.33
CA PRO A 629 7.32 13.65 2.94
C PRO A 629 6.86 14.86 2.12
N VAL A 630 6.59 14.68 0.81
CA VAL A 630 6.16 15.73 -0.11
C VAL A 630 4.65 15.92 -0.07
N SER A 631 3.91 14.85 -0.33
CA SER A 631 2.43 14.90 -0.39
C SER A 631 1.76 14.73 0.97
N GLY A 632 2.44 14.15 1.97
CA GLY A 632 1.86 13.76 3.26
C GLY A 632 0.92 12.55 3.18
N LEU A 633 0.89 11.84 2.07
CA LEU A 633 0.04 10.68 1.86
C LEU A 633 0.73 9.39 2.30
N PRO A 634 -0.04 8.35 2.73
CA PRO A 634 0.50 7.01 2.89
C PRO A 634 1.13 6.53 1.57
N CYS A 635 2.27 5.88 1.66
CA CYS A 635 2.99 5.42 0.47
C CYS A 635 3.68 4.07 0.70
N GLN A 636 4.24 3.51 -0.36
CA GLN A 636 5.10 2.34 -0.31
C GLN A 636 6.53 2.74 0.07
N VAL A 637 7.30 1.76 0.56
CA VAL A 637 8.71 1.98 0.96
C VAL A 637 9.59 2.47 -0.20
N GLU A 638 9.26 2.04 -1.42
CA GLU A 638 9.99 2.39 -2.64
C GLU A 638 9.98 3.91 -2.89
N LEU A 639 8.85 4.57 -2.66
CA LEU A 639 8.75 6.02 -2.79
C LEU A 639 9.56 6.75 -1.72
N VAL A 640 9.55 6.25 -0.47
CA VAL A 640 10.39 6.84 0.59
C VAL A 640 11.87 6.68 0.28
N ALA A 641 12.29 5.51 -0.25
CA ALA A 641 13.66 5.30 -0.69
C ALA A 641 14.06 6.28 -1.82
N GLU A 642 13.14 6.56 -2.75
CA GLU A 642 13.33 7.54 -3.81
C GLU A 642 13.50 8.96 -3.25
N ARG A 643 12.57 9.41 -2.39
CA ARG A 643 12.63 10.73 -1.76
C ARG A 643 13.93 10.94 -0.94
N LEU A 644 14.40 9.87 -0.28
CA LEU A 644 15.67 9.89 0.47
C LEU A 644 16.87 10.04 -0.49
N ALA A 645 16.91 9.26 -1.58
CA ALA A 645 17.98 9.30 -2.56
C ALA A 645 18.05 10.67 -3.27
N GLU A 646 16.92 11.24 -3.64
CA GLU A 646 16.84 12.54 -4.32
C GLU A 646 16.94 13.74 -3.37
N GLY A 647 16.98 13.52 -2.07
CA GLY A 647 17.05 14.59 -1.09
C GLY A 647 15.75 15.41 -0.94
N GLN A 648 14.65 14.92 -1.44
CA GLN A 648 13.33 15.56 -1.38
C GLN A 648 12.67 15.41 0.01
N ILE A 649 13.43 15.70 1.06
CA ILE A 649 12.95 15.60 2.43
C ILE A 649 12.87 16.99 3.03
N PRO A 650 11.73 17.37 3.65
CA PRO A 650 11.59 18.66 4.28
C PRO A 650 12.72 18.92 5.27
N SER A 651 13.35 20.08 5.16
CA SER A 651 14.39 20.52 6.09
C SER A 651 13.86 20.56 7.51
N ARG A 652 14.78 20.39 8.47
CA ARG A 652 14.55 20.38 9.94
C ARG A 652 13.50 21.40 10.36
N ALA A 653 12.41 20.95 10.96
CA ALA A 653 11.41 21.84 11.53
C ALA A 653 11.99 22.52 12.78
N SER A 654 12.49 23.74 12.66
CA SER A 654 12.96 24.57 13.78
C SER A 654 11.92 24.69 14.91
N GLY A 655 10.63 24.58 14.57
CA GLY A 655 9.52 24.56 15.51
C GLY A 655 9.51 23.38 16.48
N ASN A 656 10.01 22.19 16.08
CA ASN A 656 10.02 21.02 16.97
C ASN A 656 11.00 21.19 18.14
N ARG A 657 12.15 21.83 17.92
CA ARG A 657 13.12 22.16 18.99
C ARG A 657 12.54 23.17 20.00
N LEU A 658 11.80 24.16 19.51
CA LEU A 658 11.12 25.14 20.34
C LEU A 658 10.02 24.49 21.20
N LEU A 659 9.20 23.63 20.61
CA LEU A 659 8.17 22.84 21.30
C LEU A 659 8.75 21.90 22.35
N ALA A 660 9.87 21.23 22.07
CA ALA A 660 10.52 20.34 23.01
C ALA A 660 11.13 21.09 24.20
N LYS A 661 11.76 22.26 23.97
CA LYS A 661 12.26 23.13 25.02
C LYS A 661 11.12 23.69 25.89
N ALA A 662 10.04 24.16 25.28
CA ALA A 662 8.86 24.64 25.99
C ALA A 662 8.23 23.53 26.86
N GLN A 663 8.11 22.29 26.31
CA GLN A 663 7.61 21.13 27.06
C GLN A 663 8.53 20.76 28.24
N GLY A 664 9.84 20.88 28.07
CA GLY A 664 10.82 20.68 29.16
C GLY A 664 10.66 21.70 30.28
N LEU A 665 10.55 22.99 29.96
CA LEU A 665 10.32 24.07 30.91
C LEU A 665 8.97 23.96 31.62
N LEU A 666 7.93 23.48 30.94
CA LEU A 666 6.58 23.34 31.47
C LEU A 666 6.29 21.94 32.02
N SER A 667 7.29 21.10 32.21
CA SER A 667 7.13 19.70 32.66
C SER A 667 6.34 19.56 33.97
N THR A 668 6.44 20.53 34.86
CA THR A 668 5.67 20.61 36.10
C THR A 668 4.15 20.73 35.89
N TYR A 669 3.74 21.28 34.74
CA TYR A 669 2.34 21.44 34.36
C TYR A 669 1.86 20.36 33.36
N ALA A 670 2.55 19.24 33.31
CA ALA A 670 2.26 18.16 32.35
C ALA A 670 0.83 17.63 32.42
N HIS A 671 0.15 17.76 33.55
CA HIS A 671 -1.25 17.37 33.76
C HIS A 671 -2.25 18.16 32.88
N LEU A 672 -1.86 19.34 32.35
CA LEU A 672 -2.74 20.18 31.51
C LEU A 672 -2.85 19.68 30.05
N TRP A 673 -1.91 18.84 29.60
CA TRP A 673 -1.94 18.32 28.21
C TRP A 673 -1.77 16.80 28.10
N ARG A 674 -1.73 16.09 29.21
CA ARG A 674 -1.77 14.63 29.30
C ARG A 674 -3.20 14.14 29.53
#